data_8d148c1f2090494d6a87239761a492cc
#
_entry.id   8d148c1f2090494d6a87239761a492cc
#
_cell.length_a   1.000
_cell.length_b   1.000
_cell.length_c   1.000
_cell.angle_alpha   90.00
_cell.angle_beta   90.00
_cell.angle_gamma   90.00
#
_symmetry.space_group_name_H-M   'P 1'
#
loop_
_entity.id
_entity.type
_entity.pdbx_description
1 polymer ?
#
loop_
_entity_poly.entity_id
_entity_poly.type
_entity_poly.pdbx_seq_one_letter_code
_entity_poly.pdbx_strand_id
1 'polypeptide(L)'
;MKKQFLFLIITLFCSNLHLFSQGNESLIMTEDEKQISIAWFEPIYQSKNIPNIKNTVGKYNRMEVGFKLPESINVEIKSFLKNGTGINPFDPNQIDFRIILTDPYGKKITRFAFYYVPFIEDIEKDVFIEDTTDFNWRIRFAPPTVGQWKLDVELILAGSKINQEGLTFETEDSSQKGTLQVTNTGENSDRWLKFSETNDPFFAVTNNISSGGFYGYLPSQNRRQINGVKELIDAKGNFTRFELSAQGPLPDWPIYNNYQNKFDEMYAFDQLVNVCEDNDVYFTLFRHHVEVLDGGHPGQPNWDGVSWYENPYRQAFNIGKMEDYFSKEGIINWQNHSLRYVFSRWGYSPNMAFYSYSEVDRWYSKIFEDNKQAKVLGHNIEGGGTLSETEAIGMLSNWIENQQNYITENLNNSILFCHSYARTSKKENSIKFKGLYALSDVIGVHDYEEVKNVNFKRRYDDLDHWWKVYHKPVILEEMGMNKIPVLCCTGIEYHNSIWSTAFMGDFGTGMEWWWDRGIHDFDYQVDLLNIQNFFSVEDLKKGNFEPQKWDDISSFVIQDIAVRNRLIENFALKSDNDERVLGWVHNASYYWRNMANDLPCLQELINSNKLSEPCIVAKNNYYNPKNKNEINGAPISEYHDISKENHSDFKNSRYKDSYTDKGGTRPIEEQGGFLNNPTFTVRSLKKSSGSKKNWYKIEFFYTHGSNLNVVNEFTQIIHTELDGDLKPHVPNLNDANPDYAYKITYIGRHKKNAEILKVK
;
A
#
# COMPACT_ATOMS: atom_id res chain seq x y z
N MET A 1 -25.54 -4.50 -47.04
CA MET A 1 -24.80 -5.66 -46.51
C MET A 1 -24.31 -5.54 -45.04
N LYS A 2 -24.49 -4.42 -44.33
CA LYS A 2 -24.09 -4.28 -42.91
C LYS A 2 -25.22 -4.47 -41.87
N LYS A 3 -26.46 -4.71 -42.30
CA LYS A 3 -27.61 -4.93 -41.38
C LYS A 3 -28.02 -6.40 -41.19
N GLN A 4 -27.46 -7.32 -41.96
CA GLN A 4 -27.78 -8.76 -41.83
C GLN A 4 -26.78 -9.53 -40.95
N PHE A 5 -25.62 -8.96 -40.61
CA PHE A 5 -24.63 -9.61 -39.73
C PHE A 5 -24.91 -9.41 -38.23
N LEU A 6 -25.68 -8.37 -37.88
CA LEU A 6 -26.00 -8.10 -36.46
C LEU A 6 -27.14 -8.96 -35.93
N PHE A 7 -28.00 -9.49 -36.82
CA PHE A 7 -29.13 -10.34 -36.41
C PHE A 7 -28.76 -11.81 -36.19
N LEU A 8 -27.62 -12.26 -36.75
CA LEU A 8 -27.16 -13.65 -36.60
C LEU A 8 -26.40 -13.88 -35.27
N ILE A 9 -25.80 -12.83 -34.71
CA ILE A 9 -25.10 -12.91 -33.42
C ILE A 9 -26.08 -12.90 -32.24
N ILE A 10 -27.18 -12.17 -32.35
CA ILE A 10 -28.20 -12.09 -31.29
C ILE A 10 -29.01 -13.39 -31.17
N THR A 11 -29.19 -14.12 -32.28
CA THR A 11 -29.95 -15.39 -32.25
C THR A 11 -29.13 -16.57 -31.71
N LEU A 12 -27.81 -16.50 -31.72
CA LEU A 12 -26.94 -17.53 -31.13
C LEU A 12 -26.78 -17.38 -29.62
N PHE A 13 -26.99 -16.19 -29.03
CA PHE A 13 -26.91 -15.95 -27.61
C PHE A 13 -28.20 -16.29 -26.84
N CYS A 14 -29.35 -16.24 -27.48
CA CYS A 14 -30.63 -16.57 -26.83
C CYS A 14 -30.96 -18.08 -26.82
N SER A 15 -30.26 -18.91 -27.61
CA SER A 15 -30.49 -20.37 -27.62
C SER A 15 -29.73 -21.15 -26.57
N ASN A 16 -28.76 -20.53 -25.86
CA ASN A 16 -27.98 -21.21 -24.82
C ASN A 16 -28.57 -21.09 -23.40
N LEU A 17 -29.69 -20.40 -23.21
CA LEU A 17 -30.34 -20.28 -21.89
C LEU A 17 -31.32 -21.41 -21.57
N HIS A 18 -31.48 -22.41 -22.44
CA HIS A 18 -32.42 -23.53 -22.25
C HIS A 18 -31.79 -24.91 -22.27
N LEU A 19 -30.46 -25.05 -22.18
CA LEU A 19 -29.76 -26.33 -22.21
C LEU A 19 -29.12 -26.76 -20.89
N PHE A 20 -29.50 -26.15 -19.76
CA PHE A 20 -29.01 -26.55 -18.44
C PHE A 20 -29.84 -27.59 -17.71
N SER A 21 -30.67 -28.35 -18.43
CA SER A 21 -31.45 -29.44 -17.83
C SER A 21 -31.38 -30.74 -18.61
N GLN A 22 -30.22 -31.16 -19.12
CA GLN A 22 -30.05 -32.54 -19.59
C GLN A 22 -28.63 -33.03 -19.34
N GLY A 23 -28.55 -34.06 -18.48
CA GLY A 23 -27.41 -34.97 -18.42
C GLY A 23 -26.41 -34.74 -17.30
N ASN A 24 -26.80 -34.94 -16.03
CA ASN A 24 -25.87 -35.44 -15.04
C ASN A 24 -25.52 -36.89 -15.37
N GLU A 25 -24.81 -37.17 -16.43
CA GLU A 25 -24.01 -38.39 -16.51
C GLU A 25 -22.83 -38.13 -15.57
N SER A 26 -22.87 -38.73 -14.38
CA SER A 26 -21.73 -38.82 -13.48
C SER A 26 -20.56 -39.36 -14.28
N LEU A 27 -19.46 -38.63 -14.38
CA LEU A 27 -18.18 -39.12 -14.90
C LEU A 27 -17.84 -40.40 -14.13
N ILE A 28 -18.15 -41.55 -14.69
CA ILE A 28 -17.81 -42.84 -14.09
C ILE A 28 -16.35 -43.10 -14.40
N MET A 29 -15.49 -42.70 -13.46
CA MET A 29 -14.03 -42.90 -13.53
C MET A 29 -13.69 -44.30 -12.99
N THR A 30 -12.81 -45.01 -13.69
CA THR A 30 -12.18 -46.23 -13.16
C THR A 30 -11.24 -45.89 -12.00
N GLU A 31 -10.85 -46.86 -11.18
CA GLU A 31 -9.95 -46.62 -10.03
C GLU A 31 -8.59 -46.08 -10.48
N ASP A 32 -8.06 -46.52 -11.62
CA ASP A 32 -6.79 -46.00 -12.20
C ASP A 32 -6.94 -44.57 -12.76
N GLU A 33 -8.13 -44.15 -13.15
CA GLU A 33 -8.44 -42.82 -13.62
C GLU A 33 -8.70 -41.81 -12.49
N LYS A 34 -8.72 -42.26 -11.22
CA LYS A 34 -8.91 -41.36 -10.06
C LYS A 34 -7.60 -40.88 -9.45
N GLN A 35 -6.46 -41.36 -9.92
CA GLN A 35 -5.17 -41.04 -9.30
C GLN A 35 -4.70 -39.65 -9.66
N ILE A 36 -4.45 -38.82 -8.64
CA ILE A 36 -3.89 -37.48 -8.76
C ILE A 36 -2.38 -37.58 -8.55
N SER A 37 -1.58 -37.12 -9.53
CA SER A 37 -0.13 -37.06 -9.36
C SER A 37 0.23 -35.81 -8.58
N ILE A 38 1.15 -35.97 -7.63
CA ILE A 38 1.59 -34.88 -6.72
C ILE A 38 3.08 -34.66 -6.91
N ALA A 39 3.48 -33.39 -7.08
CA ALA A 39 4.87 -33.00 -7.21
C ALA A 39 5.21 -31.83 -6.28
N TRP A 40 6.35 -31.90 -5.65
CA TRP A 40 6.92 -30.82 -4.86
C TRP A 40 7.66 -29.84 -5.77
N PHE A 41 7.31 -28.57 -5.73
CA PHE A 41 7.90 -27.48 -6.54
C PHE A 41 8.64 -26.48 -5.69
N GLU A 42 9.29 -26.89 -4.71
CA GLU A 42 9.90 -26.08 -3.71
C GLU A 42 11.28 -25.57 -4.06
N PRO A 43 11.61 -24.43 -3.44
CA PRO A 43 11.11 -23.11 -3.84
C PRO A 43 11.62 -22.80 -5.23
N ILE A 44 10.88 -22.05 -6.00
CA ILE A 44 11.20 -21.64 -7.40
C ILE A 44 12.63 -21.07 -7.57
N TYR A 45 13.29 -20.70 -6.46
CA TYR A 45 14.61 -20.04 -6.43
C TYR A 45 15.78 -20.91 -5.94
N GLN A 46 15.54 -22.12 -5.49
CA GLN A 46 16.69 -23.01 -5.31
C GLN A 46 17.26 -23.33 -6.67
N SER A 47 18.56 -23.11 -6.83
CA SER A 47 19.25 -23.31 -8.09
C SER A 47 18.81 -24.63 -8.70
N LYS A 48 18.47 -24.65 -9.98
CA LYS A 48 18.05 -25.83 -10.77
C LYS A 48 18.96 -27.06 -10.63
N ASN A 49 20.03 -26.96 -9.88
CA ASN A 49 21.08 -27.94 -9.71
C ASN A 49 21.08 -28.68 -8.36
N ILE A 50 20.16 -28.37 -7.44
CA ILE A 50 20.05 -29.11 -6.18
C ILE A 50 18.70 -29.82 -6.17
N PRO A 51 18.65 -31.15 -6.37
CA PRO A 51 17.40 -31.89 -6.19
C PRO A 51 16.95 -31.72 -4.74
N ASN A 52 15.74 -31.21 -4.53
CA ASN A 52 15.17 -31.21 -3.18
C ASN A 52 14.74 -32.64 -2.80
N ILE A 53 15.64 -33.35 -2.12
CA ILE A 53 15.46 -34.76 -1.77
C ILE A 53 14.58 -34.92 -0.53
N LYS A 54 14.25 -33.84 0.19
CA LYS A 54 13.70 -33.96 1.54
C LYS A 54 12.32 -33.37 1.78
N ASN A 55 11.58 -32.87 0.81
CA ASN A 55 10.31 -32.19 1.08
C ASN A 55 10.37 -31.35 2.39
N THR A 56 11.33 -30.45 2.48
CA THR A 56 11.61 -29.67 3.68
C THR A 56 11.40 -28.19 3.38
N VAL A 57 10.80 -27.46 4.31
CA VAL A 57 10.57 -26.01 4.19
C VAL A 57 10.83 -25.33 5.53
N GLY A 58 11.35 -24.11 5.53
CA GLY A 58 11.48 -23.30 6.74
C GLY A 58 10.12 -22.82 7.26
N LYS A 59 9.98 -22.69 8.57
CA LYS A 59 8.81 -22.11 9.21
C LYS A 59 8.52 -20.71 8.64
N TYR A 60 7.28 -20.43 8.25
CA TYR A 60 6.83 -19.22 7.54
C TYR A 60 7.47 -18.98 6.16
N ASN A 61 8.26 -19.92 5.63
CA ASN A 61 8.70 -19.88 4.25
C ASN A 61 7.69 -20.56 3.35
N ARG A 62 7.62 -20.12 2.11
CA ARG A 62 6.71 -20.68 1.11
C ARG A 62 7.12 -22.09 0.72
N MET A 63 6.17 -23.00 0.72
CA MET A 63 6.20 -24.22 -0.07
C MET A 63 5.19 -24.13 -1.22
N GLU A 64 5.48 -24.81 -2.31
CA GLU A 64 4.55 -24.99 -3.42
C GLU A 64 4.49 -26.45 -3.85
N VAL A 65 3.27 -26.98 -3.95
CA VAL A 65 3.00 -28.34 -4.43
C VAL A 65 2.05 -28.27 -5.61
N GLY A 66 2.38 -29.01 -6.66
CA GLY A 66 1.59 -29.13 -7.87
C GLY A 66 0.85 -30.45 -7.95
N PHE A 67 -0.30 -30.40 -8.61
CA PHE A 67 -1.16 -31.54 -8.83
C PHE A 67 -1.50 -31.69 -10.30
N LYS A 68 -1.33 -32.92 -10.82
CA LYS A 68 -1.80 -33.30 -12.14
C LYS A 68 -3.06 -34.13 -11.94
N LEU A 69 -4.18 -33.63 -12.43
CA LEU A 69 -5.44 -34.34 -12.41
C LEU A 69 -5.46 -35.43 -13.50
N PRO A 70 -6.38 -36.44 -13.39
CA PRO A 70 -6.63 -37.37 -14.45
C PRO A 70 -6.90 -36.70 -15.80
N GLU A 71 -6.45 -37.32 -16.89
CA GLU A 71 -6.52 -36.72 -18.22
C GLU A 71 -7.97 -36.42 -18.66
N SER A 72 -8.92 -37.25 -18.27
CA SER A 72 -10.36 -37.04 -18.52
C SER A 72 -10.83 -35.67 -17.95
N ILE A 73 -10.40 -35.31 -16.73
CA ILE A 73 -10.74 -34.03 -16.12
C ILE A 73 -9.97 -32.89 -16.80
N ASN A 74 -8.68 -33.08 -17.09
CA ASN A 74 -7.85 -32.07 -17.74
C ASN A 74 -8.35 -31.69 -19.14
N VAL A 75 -8.86 -32.66 -19.89
CA VAL A 75 -9.47 -32.42 -21.21
C VAL A 75 -10.69 -31.52 -21.09
N GLU A 76 -11.56 -31.74 -20.12
CA GLU A 76 -12.74 -30.92 -19.87
C GLU A 76 -12.38 -29.50 -19.43
N ILE A 77 -11.34 -29.35 -18.56
CA ILE A 77 -10.83 -28.04 -18.16
C ILE A 77 -10.24 -27.29 -19.38
N LYS A 78 -9.41 -27.96 -20.19
CA LYS A 78 -8.84 -27.37 -21.40
C LYS A 78 -9.94 -26.99 -22.41
N SER A 79 -11.01 -27.78 -22.49
CA SER A 79 -12.17 -27.46 -23.31
C SER A 79 -12.85 -26.17 -22.83
N PHE A 80 -13.03 -26.02 -21.51
CA PHE A 80 -13.60 -24.79 -20.95
C PHE A 80 -12.72 -23.55 -21.27
N LEU A 81 -11.43 -23.65 -21.03
CA LEU A 81 -10.50 -22.55 -21.28
C LEU A 81 -10.47 -22.16 -22.76
N LYS A 82 -10.61 -23.12 -23.69
CA LYS A 82 -10.56 -22.91 -25.12
C LYS A 82 -11.87 -22.33 -25.70
N ASN A 83 -13.00 -22.82 -25.26
CA ASN A 83 -14.29 -22.55 -25.92
C ASN A 83 -15.48 -22.34 -24.96
N GLY A 84 -15.24 -22.32 -23.65
CA GLY A 84 -16.26 -22.10 -22.61
C GLY A 84 -17.14 -23.33 -22.33
N THR A 85 -16.77 -24.54 -22.83
CA THR A 85 -17.52 -25.77 -22.58
C THR A 85 -16.69 -26.79 -21.85
N GLY A 86 -17.24 -27.45 -20.83
CA GLY A 86 -16.54 -28.41 -19.99
C GLY A 86 -16.49 -27.94 -18.53
N ILE A 87 -15.45 -28.31 -17.80
CA ILE A 87 -15.30 -28.00 -16.37
C ILE A 87 -14.63 -26.63 -16.23
N ASN A 88 -15.32 -25.70 -15.57
CA ASN A 88 -14.76 -24.40 -15.21
C ASN A 88 -13.84 -24.52 -13.97
N PRO A 89 -12.51 -24.34 -14.10
CA PRO A 89 -11.58 -24.47 -12.97
C PRO A 89 -11.71 -23.36 -11.92
N PHE A 90 -12.51 -22.32 -12.20
CA PHE A 90 -12.73 -21.18 -11.31
C PHE A 90 -14.06 -21.26 -10.55
N ASP A 91 -14.87 -22.29 -10.84
CA ASP A 91 -16.16 -22.52 -10.20
C ASP A 91 -16.10 -23.68 -9.21
N PRO A 92 -16.05 -23.40 -7.88
CA PRO A 92 -16.04 -24.45 -6.87
C PRO A 92 -17.28 -25.35 -6.88
N ASN A 93 -18.38 -24.95 -7.53
CA ASN A 93 -19.55 -25.82 -7.70
C ASN A 93 -19.32 -26.93 -8.75
N GLN A 94 -18.38 -26.73 -9.67
CA GLN A 94 -18.02 -27.70 -10.69
C GLN A 94 -16.79 -28.51 -10.27
N ILE A 95 -15.77 -27.85 -9.74
CA ILE A 95 -14.55 -28.46 -9.25
C ILE A 95 -14.07 -27.80 -7.96
N ASP A 96 -14.21 -28.47 -6.84
CA ASP A 96 -13.74 -28.00 -5.54
C ASP A 96 -12.52 -28.81 -5.10
N PHE A 97 -11.34 -28.21 -5.23
CA PHE A 97 -10.07 -28.86 -4.96
C PHE A 97 -9.50 -28.37 -3.63
N ARG A 98 -9.65 -29.21 -2.61
CA ARG A 98 -9.24 -28.92 -1.23
C ARG A 98 -7.97 -29.69 -0.89
N ILE A 99 -7.11 -29.05 -0.13
CA ILE A 99 -5.90 -29.64 0.45
C ILE A 99 -6.05 -29.62 1.97
N ILE A 100 -5.96 -30.78 2.57
CA ILE A 100 -6.05 -30.96 4.02
C ILE A 100 -4.65 -31.08 4.58
N LEU A 101 -4.19 -30.03 5.21
CA LEU A 101 -2.90 -29.97 5.90
C LEU A 101 -3.10 -30.38 7.35
N THR A 102 -2.35 -31.38 7.81
CA THR A 102 -2.36 -31.81 9.22
C THR A 102 -1.03 -31.38 9.83
N ASP A 103 -1.07 -30.55 10.86
CA ASP A 103 0.12 -30.04 11.54
C ASP A 103 0.76 -31.14 12.44
N PRO A 104 1.97 -30.90 13.00
CA PRO A 104 2.65 -31.83 13.88
C PRO A 104 1.87 -32.23 15.14
N TYR A 105 0.86 -31.47 15.52
CA TYR A 105 0.00 -31.70 16.68
C TYR A 105 -1.34 -32.38 16.32
N GLY A 106 -1.56 -32.65 15.05
CA GLY A 106 -2.79 -33.32 14.55
C GLY A 106 -3.92 -32.33 14.21
N LYS A 107 -3.71 -31.00 14.27
CA LYS A 107 -4.70 -30.01 13.86
C LYS A 107 -4.79 -29.98 12.34
N LYS A 108 -6.01 -30.05 11.83
CA LYS A 108 -6.28 -29.98 10.39
C LYS A 108 -6.59 -28.56 9.95
N ILE A 109 -6.00 -28.15 8.82
CA ILE A 109 -6.19 -26.86 8.16
C ILE A 109 -6.59 -27.15 6.72
N THR A 110 -7.74 -26.65 6.28
CA THR A 110 -8.13 -26.74 4.87
C THR A 110 -7.58 -25.55 4.11
N ARG A 111 -6.97 -25.83 2.97
CA ARG A 111 -6.56 -24.84 1.96
C ARG A 111 -7.12 -25.27 0.61
N PHE A 112 -7.11 -24.34 -0.34
CA PHE A 112 -7.67 -24.61 -1.66
C PHE A 112 -6.58 -24.51 -2.71
N ALA A 113 -6.58 -25.47 -3.64
CA ALA A 113 -5.71 -25.39 -4.80
C ALA A 113 -6.28 -24.35 -5.81
N PHE A 114 -5.39 -23.72 -6.56
CA PHE A 114 -5.74 -22.78 -7.62
C PHE A 114 -5.17 -23.25 -8.96
N TYR A 115 -5.87 -22.90 -10.03
CA TYR A 115 -5.42 -23.22 -11.39
C TYR A 115 -4.28 -22.27 -11.78
N TYR A 116 -3.18 -22.81 -12.27
CA TYR A 116 -1.92 -22.12 -12.53
C TYR A 116 -1.42 -22.40 -13.94
N VAL A 117 -0.94 -21.36 -14.61
CA VAL A 117 -0.25 -21.45 -15.89
C VAL A 117 1.09 -20.74 -15.74
N PRO A 118 2.21 -21.42 -16.05
CA PRO A 118 3.53 -20.79 -16.06
C PRO A 118 3.75 -19.99 -17.34
N PHE A 119 4.63 -19.00 -17.25
CA PHE A 119 5.03 -18.16 -18.38
C PHE A 119 6.53 -18.03 -18.46
N ILE A 120 7.02 -17.74 -19.67
CA ILE A 120 8.38 -17.34 -19.96
C ILE A 120 8.35 -15.92 -20.52
N GLU A 121 9.27 -15.10 -20.08
CA GLU A 121 9.41 -13.74 -20.57
C GLU A 121 10.18 -13.71 -21.91
N ASP A 122 9.55 -13.16 -22.96
CA ASP A 122 10.22 -12.76 -24.19
C ASP A 122 10.59 -11.29 -24.11
N ILE A 123 11.82 -10.99 -23.73
CA ILE A 123 12.33 -9.64 -23.51
C ILE A 123 12.31 -8.81 -24.80
N GLU A 124 12.57 -9.43 -25.96
CA GLU A 124 12.64 -8.72 -27.23
C GLU A 124 11.27 -8.24 -27.71
N LYS A 125 10.23 -9.04 -27.46
CA LYS A 125 8.85 -8.70 -27.84
C LYS A 125 8.05 -8.04 -26.74
N ASP A 126 8.60 -7.96 -25.54
CA ASP A 126 7.95 -7.47 -24.32
C ASP A 126 6.61 -8.16 -24.04
N VAL A 127 6.58 -9.49 -24.12
CA VAL A 127 5.40 -10.31 -23.85
C VAL A 127 5.73 -11.48 -22.95
N PHE A 128 4.75 -11.93 -22.17
CA PHE A 128 4.78 -13.22 -21.49
C PHE A 128 4.25 -14.30 -22.45
N ILE A 129 5.01 -15.37 -22.63
CA ILE A 129 4.64 -16.53 -23.45
C ILE A 129 4.25 -17.66 -22.50
N GLU A 130 3.07 -18.21 -22.68
CA GLU A 130 2.61 -19.38 -21.91
C GLU A 130 3.59 -20.56 -22.06
N ASP A 131 4.03 -21.10 -20.92
CA ASP A 131 4.82 -22.31 -20.88
C ASP A 131 3.94 -23.51 -20.52
N THR A 132 4.45 -24.69 -20.74
CA THR A 132 3.73 -25.92 -20.51
C THR A 132 3.99 -26.53 -19.15
N THR A 133 2.96 -27.02 -18.49
CA THR A 133 3.05 -27.84 -17.29
C THR A 133 1.96 -28.90 -17.26
N ASP A 134 2.27 -30.05 -16.72
CA ASP A 134 1.27 -31.08 -16.39
C ASP A 134 0.59 -30.80 -15.04
N PHE A 135 1.19 -29.92 -14.23
CA PHE A 135 0.76 -29.64 -12.86
C PHE A 135 0.09 -28.28 -12.79
N ASN A 136 -1.03 -28.11 -13.48
CA ASN A 136 -1.77 -26.85 -13.54
C ASN A 136 -2.49 -26.48 -12.24
N TRP A 137 -2.66 -27.40 -11.31
CA TRP A 137 -3.19 -27.09 -10.00
C TRP A 137 -2.05 -26.93 -8.99
N ARG A 138 -2.12 -25.87 -8.21
CA ARG A 138 -1.07 -25.55 -7.21
C ARG A 138 -1.68 -25.23 -5.87
N ILE A 139 -0.93 -25.57 -4.82
CA ILE A 139 -1.10 -24.99 -3.49
C ILE A 139 0.17 -24.30 -3.08
N ARG A 140 0.02 -23.16 -2.44
CA ARG A 140 1.08 -22.47 -1.70
C ARG A 140 0.71 -22.42 -0.23
N PHE A 141 1.69 -22.62 0.63
CA PHE A 141 1.51 -22.58 2.06
C PHE A 141 2.81 -22.20 2.75
N ALA A 142 2.72 -21.43 3.83
CA ALA A 142 3.84 -21.10 4.71
C ALA A 142 3.56 -21.69 6.09
N PRO A 143 4.12 -22.87 6.42
CA PRO A 143 3.77 -23.59 7.64
C PRO A 143 4.22 -22.81 8.88
N PRO A 144 3.31 -22.57 9.85
CA PRO A 144 3.64 -21.77 11.03
C PRO A 144 4.24 -22.59 12.17
N THR A 145 4.41 -23.90 12.00
CA THR A 145 4.79 -24.83 13.09
C THR A 145 5.88 -25.79 12.63
N VAL A 146 6.95 -25.87 13.41
CA VAL A 146 8.07 -26.80 13.18
C VAL A 146 7.63 -28.25 13.42
N GLY A 147 8.12 -29.17 12.59
CA GLY A 147 7.89 -30.61 12.68
C GLY A 147 7.24 -31.19 11.43
N GLN A 148 6.80 -32.44 11.54
CA GLN A 148 6.27 -33.21 10.41
C GLN A 148 4.81 -32.84 10.13
N TRP A 149 4.55 -32.46 8.89
CA TRP A 149 3.23 -32.16 8.35
C TRP A 149 2.78 -33.27 7.40
N LYS A 150 1.47 -33.45 7.30
CA LYS A 150 0.83 -34.29 6.28
C LYS A 150 -0.06 -33.45 5.38
N LEU A 151 0.02 -33.68 4.06
CA LEU A 151 -0.82 -33.07 3.05
C LEU A 151 -1.68 -34.20 2.43
N ASP A 152 -3.00 -34.11 2.54
CA ASP A 152 -3.98 -34.97 1.89
C ASP A 152 -4.82 -34.17 0.89
N VAL A 153 -5.32 -34.88 -0.11
CA VAL A 153 -6.10 -34.29 -1.22
C VAL A 153 -7.57 -34.68 -1.10
N GLU A 154 -8.44 -33.72 -1.27
CA GLU A 154 -9.88 -33.91 -1.39
C GLU A 154 -10.36 -33.15 -2.65
N LEU A 155 -10.79 -33.89 -3.67
CA LEU A 155 -11.33 -33.30 -4.91
C LEU A 155 -12.81 -33.66 -5.01
N ILE A 156 -13.65 -32.64 -5.20
CA ILE A 156 -15.09 -32.77 -5.38
C ILE A 156 -15.43 -32.32 -6.81
N LEU A 157 -16.02 -33.25 -7.58
CA LEU A 157 -16.44 -33.07 -8.96
C LEU A 157 -17.91 -33.45 -9.12
N ALA A 158 -18.77 -32.51 -9.50
CA ALA A 158 -20.20 -32.75 -9.73
C ALA A 158 -20.85 -33.62 -8.61
N GLY A 159 -20.45 -33.39 -7.34
CA GLY A 159 -20.95 -34.11 -6.18
C GLY A 159 -20.22 -35.43 -5.88
N SER A 160 -19.34 -35.93 -6.75
CA SER A 160 -18.47 -37.10 -6.47
C SER A 160 -17.21 -36.65 -5.75
N LYS A 161 -16.79 -37.40 -4.74
CA LYS A 161 -15.63 -37.05 -3.91
C LYS A 161 -14.49 -38.07 -4.10
N ILE A 162 -13.30 -37.55 -4.41
CA ILE A 162 -12.06 -38.30 -4.46
C ILE A 162 -11.24 -37.88 -3.24
N ASN A 163 -10.86 -38.82 -2.39
CA ASN A 163 -9.91 -38.61 -1.30
C ASN A 163 -8.64 -39.38 -1.62
N GLN A 164 -7.51 -38.70 -1.54
CA GLN A 164 -6.21 -39.33 -1.78
C GLN A 164 -5.23 -38.92 -0.70
N GLU A 165 -4.51 -39.89 -0.13
CA GLU A 165 -3.35 -39.58 0.70
C GLU A 165 -2.28 -38.90 -0.18
N GLY A 166 -1.74 -37.83 0.32
CA GLY A 166 -0.75 -37.04 -0.40
C GLY A 166 0.66 -37.36 0.08
N LEU A 167 1.37 -36.28 0.48
CA LEU A 167 2.77 -36.38 0.90
C LEU A 167 2.94 -35.91 2.35
N THR A 168 4.07 -36.30 2.94
CA THR A 168 4.55 -35.71 4.19
C THR A 168 5.73 -34.79 3.89
N PHE A 169 5.87 -33.74 4.68
CA PHE A 169 6.99 -32.82 4.61
C PHE A 169 7.43 -32.38 6.00
N GLU A 170 8.65 -31.94 6.11
CA GLU A 170 9.24 -31.45 7.36
C GLU A 170 9.33 -29.93 7.33
N THR A 171 8.91 -29.29 8.42
CA THR A 171 9.13 -27.88 8.63
C THR A 171 10.24 -27.68 9.64
N GLU A 172 11.29 -27.03 9.23
CA GLU A 172 12.44 -26.67 10.08
C GLU A 172 12.30 -25.24 10.61
N ASP A 173 13.06 -24.92 11.65
CA ASP A 173 13.13 -23.56 12.16
C ASP A 173 13.72 -22.59 11.11
N SER A 174 13.34 -21.34 11.18
CA SER A 174 13.79 -20.32 10.23
C SER A 174 14.00 -18.96 10.92
N SER A 175 14.58 -18.02 10.20
CA SER A 175 14.73 -16.62 10.65
C SER A 175 13.48 -15.77 10.42
N GLN A 176 12.41 -16.34 9.87
CA GLN A 176 11.19 -15.60 9.58
C GLN A 176 10.48 -15.14 10.87
N LYS A 177 9.98 -13.91 10.84
CA LYS A 177 9.39 -13.23 12.00
C LYS A 177 7.91 -13.56 12.23
N GLY A 178 7.30 -14.30 11.30
CA GLY A 178 5.87 -14.57 11.28
C GLY A 178 5.04 -13.46 10.65
N THR A 179 3.76 -13.41 10.99
CA THR A 179 2.82 -12.40 10.49
C THR A 179 2.81 -11.16 11.35
N LEU A 180 2.42 -10.02 10.78
CA LEU A 180 2.15 -8.81 11.54
C LEU A 180 0.88 -8.98 12.39
N GLN A 181 0.89 -8.37 13.57
CA GLN A 181 -0.21 -8.42 14.52
C GLN A 181 -0.49 -7.03 15.09
N VAL A 182 -1.79 -6.73 15.23
CA VAL A 182 -2.30 -5.71 16.13
C VAL A 182 -2.42 -6.34 17.52
N THR A 183 -1.84 -5.72 18.53
CA THR A 183 -1.94 -6.19 19.91
C THR A 183 -2.95 -5.37 20.66
N ASN A 184 -3.83 -6.08 21.37
CA ASN A 184 -4.97 -5.50 22.07
C ASN A 184 -5.99 -4.82 21.13
N THR A 185 -7.23 -4.80 21.53
CA THR A 185 -8.33 -4.17 20.78
C THR A 185 -9.13 -3.26 21.72
N GLY A 186 -9.83 -2.30 21.14
CA GLY A 186 -10.62 -1.32 21.90
C GLY A 186 -9.75 -0.24 22.57
N GLU A 187 -10.17 0.28 23.71
CA GLU A 187 -9.50 1.41 24.40
C GLU A 187 -8.06 1.10 24.86
N ASN A 188 -7.70 -0.18 24.92
CA ASN A 188 -6.34 -0.63 25.27
C ASN A 188 -5.54 -1.05 24.02
N SER A 189 -5.97 -0.71 22.83
CA SER A 189 -5.26 -1.04 21.61
C SER A 189 -3.88 -0.39 21.58
N ASP A 190 -2.91 -1.11 21.03
CA ASP A 190 -1.59 -0.53 20.77
C ASP A 190 -1.60 0.23 19.43
N ARG A 191 -0.95 1.36 19.39
CA ARG A 191 -0.71 2.15 18.18
C ARG A 191 0.27 1.46 17.23
N TRP A 192 1.13 0.60 17.77
CA TRP A 192 2.26 -0.01 17.08
C TRP A 192 2.02 -1.50 16.80
N LEU A 193 2.51 -1.96 15.66
CA LEU A 193 2.45 -3.37 15.26
C LEU A 193 3.67 -4.16 15.75
N LYS A 194 3.53 -5.48 15.74
CA LYS A 194 4.62 -6.41 16.05
C LYS A 194 4.51 -7.67 15.21
N PHE A 195 5.59 -8.45 15.19
CA PHE A 195 5.62 -9.77 14.58
C PHE A 195 5.12 -10.86 15.55
N SER A 196 4.39 -11.82 14.99
CA SER A 196 3.77 -12.90 15.78
C SER A 196 4.78 -13.86 16.41
N GLU A 197 5.90 -14.11 15.74
CA GLU A 197 6.89 -15.10 16.16
C GLU A 197 7.95 -14.52 17.08
N THR A 198 8.58 -13.44 16.67
CA THR A 198 9.68 -12.84 17.39
C THR A 198 9.24 -11.79 18.43
N ASN A 199 8.00 -11.31 18.29
CA ASN A 199 7.45 -10.21 19.07
C ASN A 199 8.21 -8.88 18.88
N ASP A 200 9.07 -8.80 17.86
CA ASP A 200 9.77 -7.58 17.49
C ASP A 200 8.79 -6.50 17.06
N PRO A 201 9.06 -5.24 17.37
CA PRO A 201 8.25 -4.13 16.89
C PRO A 201 8.38 -3.99 15.37
N PHE A 202 7.31 -3.54 14.73
CA PHE A 202 7.30 -3.20 13.32
C PHE A 202 7.07 -1.71 13.15
N PHE A 203 7.98 -1.05 12.46
CA PHE A 203 7.84 0.31 11.97
C PHE A 203 7.96 0.30 10.46
N ALA A 204 6.91 0.73 9.78
CA ALA A 204 6.86 0.70 8.31
C ALA A 204 7.65 1.87 7.72
N VAL A 205 8.70 1.56 6.98
CA VAL A 205 9.42 2.53 6.13
C VAL A 205 9.01 2.27 4.71
N THR A 206 8.29 3.20 4.11
CA THR A 206 7.36 2.89 3.03
C THR A 206 7.58 3.68 1.76
N ASN A 207 7.16 3.07 0.66
CA ASN A 207 6.87 3.74 -0.60
C ASN A 207 5.66 3.08 -1.27
N ASN A 208 4.82 3.82 -1.99
CA ASN A 208 3.63 3.27 -2.61
C ASN A 208 3.92 2.76 -4.02
N ILE A 209 4.33 1.50 -4.14
CA ILE A 209 4.64 0.86 -5.42
C ILE A 209 3.41 0.11 -5.94
N SER A 210 2.26 0.77 -5.99
CA SER A 210 0.95 0.16 -6.19
C SER A 210 0.75 -0.42 -7.59
N SER A 211 1.23 0.24 -8.62
CA SER A 211 1.07 -0.20 -10.01
C SER A 211 2.34 -0.01 -10.83
N GLY A 212 2.55 -0.84 -11.82
CA GLY A 212 3.70 -0.77 -12.74
C GLY A 212 3.64 0.39 -13.75
N GLY A 213 2.79 1.37 -13.50
CA GLY A 213 2.39 2.40 -14.43
C GLY A 213 0.98 2.11 -14.94
N PHE A 214 0.20 3.12 -15.20
CA PHE A 214 -1.24 3.08 -15.49
C PHE A 214 -1.70 2.22 -16.68
N TYR A 215 -0.86 1.38 -17.28
CA TYR A 215 -1.15 0.82 -18.60
C TYR A 215 -0.80 -0.66 -18.79
N GLY A 216 -1.01 -1.50 -17.79
CA GLY A 216 -0.95 -2.95 -17.95
C GLY A 216 0.28 -3.62 -17.33
N TYR A 217 0.32 -4.95 -17.41
CA TYR A 217 1.37 -5.79 -16.83
C TYR A 217 2.24 -6.44 -17.90
N LEU A 218 2.74 -5.62 -18.84
CA LEU A 218 3.79 -6.06 -19.76
C LEU A 218 5.05 -6.45 -18.95
N PRO A 219 5.89 -7.36 -19.46
CA PRO A 219 7.14 -7.71 -18.79
C PRO A 219 8.01 -6.52 -18.43
N SER A 220 8.12 -5.50 -19.28
CA SER A 220 8.87 -4.28 -19.00
C SER A 220 8.30 -3.49 -17.80
N GLN A 221 6.99 -3.42 -17.69
CA GLN A 221 6.30 -2.76 -16.58
C GLN A 221 6.48 -3.54 -15.29
N ASN A 222 6.38 -4.88 -15.35
CA ASN A 222 6.66 -5.74 -14.21
C ASN A 222 8.10 -5.59 -13.73
N ARG A 223 9.08 -5.58 -14.65
CA ARG A 223 10.48 -5.32 -14.30
C ARG A 223 10.67 -3.95 -13.64
N ARG A 224 9.98 -2.91 -14.13
CA ARG A 224 10.01 -1.58 -13.52
C ARG A 224 9.48 -1.61 -12.09
N GLN A 225 8.36 -2.28 -11.85
CA GLN A 225 7.78 -2.41 -10.52
C GLN A 225 8.69 -3.23 -9.58
N ILE A 226 9.28 -4.33 -10.07
CA ILE A 226 10.30 -5.10 -9.36
C ILE A 226 11.51 -4.22 -9.01
N ASN A 227 11.96 -3.36 -9.92
CA ASN A 227 13.07 -2.44 -9.66
C ASN A 227 12.68 -1.40 -8.60
N GLY A 228 11.46 -0.87 -8.61
CA GLY A 228 10.96 -0.01 -7.55
C GLY A 228 10.98 -0.68 -6.17
N VAL A 229 10.60 -1.96 -6.10
CA VAL A 229 10.72 -2.75 -4.85
C VAL A 229 12.19 -2.94 -4.45
N LYS A 230 13.08 -3.21 -5.39
CA LYS A 230 14.53 -3.35 -5.12
C LYS A 230 15.13 -2.03 -4.63
N GLU A 231 14.76 -0.90 -5.19
CA GLU A 231 15.18 0.42 -4.72
C GLU A 231 14.68 0.70 -3.29
N LEU A 232 13.45 0.31 -2.97
CA LEU A 232 12.94 0.35 -1.61
C LEU A 232 13.80 -0.52 -0.66
N ILE A 233 14.16 -1.75 -1.08
CA ILE A 233 15.02 -2.67 -0.33
C ILE A 233 16.42 -2.06 -0.12
N ASP A 234 17.03 -1.49 -1.16
CA ASP A 234 18.34 -0.86 -1.09
C ASP A 234 18.34 0.34 -0.12
N ALA A 235 17.23 1.05 -0.06
CA ALA A 235 16.98 2.11 0.91
C ALA A 235 16.54 1.58 2.31
N LYS A 236 16.57 0.26 2.53
CA LYS A 236 16.10 -0.43 3.74
C LYS A 236 14.63 -0.17 4.09
N GLY A 237 13.82 0.20 3.11
CA GLY A 237 12.37 0.21 3.28
C GLY A 237 11.83 -1.22 3.37
N ASN A 238 10.70 -1.37 4.04
CA ASN A 238 10.17 -2.69 4.42
C ASN A 238 8.66 -2.84 4.21
N PHE A 239 8.01 -1.84 3.60
CA PHE A 239 6.57 -1.90 3.39
C PHE A 239 6.12 -1.17 2.12
N THR A 240 5.15 -1.74 1.41
CA THR A 240 4.56 -1.17 0.20
C THR A 240 3.09 -1.58 0.02
N ARG A 241 2.46 -1.18 -1.08
CA ARG A 241 1.11 -1.60 -1.49
C ARG A 241 1.13 -2.13 -2.91
N PHE A 242 0.28 -3.13 -3.17
CA PHE A 242 0.02 -3.66 -4.50
C PHE A 242 -1.46 -3.69 -4.80
N GLU A 243 -1.78 -3.48 -6.07
CA GLU A 243 -3.13 -3.28 -6.55
C GLU A 243 -3.66 -4.49 -7.33
N LEU A 244 -4.86 -4.95 -6.97
CA LEU A 244 -5.69 -5.80 -7.80
C LEU A 244 -6.65 -4.88 -8.57
N SER A 245 -6.24 -4.43 -9.75
CA SER A 245 -7.02 -3.53 -10.60
C SER A 245 -7.51 -4.20 -11.87
N ALA A 246 -8.45 -3.57 -12.54
CA ALA A 246 -8.96 -4.02 -13.82
C ALA A 246 -7.88 -4.12 -14.90
N GLN A 247 -6.86 -3.27 -14.83
CA GLN A 247 -5.69 -3.31 -15.73
C GLN A 247 -4.54 -4.17 -15.18
N GLY A 248 -4.71 -4.77 -14.02
CA GLY A 248 -3.75 -5.60 -13.32
C GLY A 248 -4.28 -7.00 -13.02
N PRO A 249 -3.73 -7.68 -12.02
CA PRO A 249 -4.00 -9.09 -11.75
C PRO A 249 -5.35 -9.35 -11.05
N LEU A 250 -6.39 -8.58 -11.40
CA LEU A 250 -7.75 -8.78 -10.90
C LEU A 250 -8.40 -9.97 -11.62
N PRO A 251 -8.64 -11.13 -10.98
CA PRO A 251 -9.01 -12.35 -11.68
C PRO A 251 -10.32 -12.24 -12.44
N ASP A 252 -11.33 -11.60 -11.85
CA ASP A 252 -12.70 -11.50 -12.39
C ASP A 252 -12.89 -10.34 -13.38
N TRP A 253 -11.79 -9.88 -13.98
CA TRP A 253 -11.80 -8.87 -15.04
C TRP A 253 -11.01 -9.35 -16.27
N PRO A 254 -11.49 -9.14 -17.50
CA PRO A 254 -12.78 -8.54 -17.92
C PRO A 254 -13.94 -9.54 -17.94
N ILE A 255 -13.72 -10.76 -17.49
CA ILE A 255 -14.72 -11.84 -17.48
C ILE A 255 -14.85 -12.40 -16.07
N TYR A 256 -16.02 -12.23 -15.43
CA TYR A 256 -16.24 -12.53 -14.03
C TYR A 256 -16.04 -14.01 -13.64
N ASN A 257 -16.19 -14.94 -14.57
CA ASN A 257 -16.15 -16.39 -14.34
C ASN A 257 -15.07 -17.12 -15.15
N ASN A 258 -14.16 -16.38 -15.78
CA ASN A 258 -13.02 -16.97 -16.51
C ASN A 258 -11.79 -16.06 -16.35
N TYR A 259 -10.79 -16.54 -15.61
CA TYR A 259 -9.60 -15.77 -15.25
C TYR A 259 -8.44 -15.94 -16.23
N GLN A 260 -8.66 -16.66 -17.34
CA GLN A 260 -7.59 -16.95 -18.31
C GLN A 260 -6.91 -15.70 -18.84
N ASN A 261 -7.68 -14.63 -19.08
CA ASN A 261 -7.17 -13.37 -19.62
C ASN A 261 -6.27 -12.59 -18.65
N LYS A 262 -6.05 -13.12 -17.42
CA LYS A 262 -5.25 -12.52 -16.37
C LYS A 262 -4.09 -13.42 -15.89
N PHE A 263 -3.86 -14.53 -16.56
CA PHE A 263 -2.84 -15.49 -16.12
C PHE A 263 -1.43 -14.94 -16.17
N ASP A 264 -1.08 -14.20 -17.22
CA ASP A 264 0.21 -13.54 -17.37
C ASP A 264 0.43 -12.41 -16.34
N GLU A 265 -0.60 -11.59 -16.10
CA GLU A 265 -0.56 -10.54 -15.09
C GLU A 265 -0.46 -11.12 -13.67
N MET A 266 -1.18 -12.22 -13.41
CA MET A 266 -1.06 -12.93 -12.13
C MET A 266 0.30 -13.62 -11.96
N TYR A 267 0.90 -14.10 -13.06
CA TYR A 267 2.27 -14.61 -13.03
C TYR A 267 3.28 -13.50 -12.75
N ALA A 268 3.11 -12.33 -13.39
CA ALA A 268 3.92 -11.16 -13.11
C ALA A 268 3.84 -10.74 -11.64
N PHE A 269 2.64 -10.77 -11.05
CA PHE A 269 2.44 -10.46 -9.65
C PHE A 269 3.07 -11.52 -8.71
N ASP A 270 3.07 -12.80 -9.08
CA ASP A 270 3.81 -13.83 -8.32
C ASP A 270 5.30 -13.45 -8.17
N GLN A 271 5.92 -12.87 -9.20
CA GLN A 271 7.32 -12.46 -9.15
C GLN A 271 7.55 -11.31 -8.17
N LEU A 272 6.61 -10.36 -8.06
CA LEU A 272 6.65 -9.29 -7.07
C LEU A 272 6.54 -9.83 -5.64
N VAL A 273 5.59 -10.75 -5.41
CA VAL A 273 5.44 -11.41 -4.09
C VAL A 273 6.73 -12.14 -3.72
N ASN A 274 7.35 -12.83 -4.67
CA ASN A 274 8.62 -13.52 -4.45
C ASN A 274 9.73 -12.56 -3.98
N VAL A 275 9.89 -11.42 -4.68
CA VAL A 275 10.90 -10.41 -4.30
C VAL A 275 10.64 -9.87 -2.89
N CYS A 276 9.37 -9.68 -2.53
CA CYS A 276 9.00 -9.24 -1.18
C CYS A 276 9.34 -10.29 -0.12
N GLU A 277 9.01 -11.57 -0.37
CA GLU A 277 9.31 -12.68 0.55
C GLU A 277 10.81 -12.87 0.75
N ASP A 278 11.60 -12.78 -0.32
CA ASP A 278 13.05 -12.94 -0.29
C ASP A 278 13.78 -11.82 0.48
N ASN A 279 13.12 -10.67 0.72
CA ASN A 279 13.75 -9.47 1.25
C ASN A 279 13.00 -8.84 2.44
N ASP A 280 12.13 -9.57 3.12
CA ASP A 280 11.37 -9.08 4.28
C ASP A 280 10.57 -7.78 4.00
N VAL A 281 10.08 -7.61 2.77
CA VAL A 281 9.18 -6.51 2.43
C VAL A 281 7.73 -6.96 2.64
N TYR A 282 7.01 -6.26 3.48
CA TYR A 282 5.60 -6.51 3.76
C TYR A 282 4.74 -5.63 2.87
N PHE A 283 3.51 -6.07 2.60
CA PHE A 283 2.64 -5.29 1.71
C PHE A 283 1.17 -5.38 2.07
N THR A 284 0.44 -4.33 1.70
CA THR A 284 -1.01 -4.37 1.57
C THR A 284 -1.38 -4.82 0.17
N LEU A 285 -2.20 -5.87 0.05
CA LEU A 285 -2.86 -6.20 -1.21
C LEU A 285 -4.24 -5.54 -1.21
N PHE A 286 -4.45 -4.56 -2.07
CA PHE A 286 -5.72 -3.86 -2.12
C PHE A 286 -6.49 -4.09 -3.42
N ARG A 287 -7.80 -4.24 -3.28
CA ARG A 287 -8.71 -4.34 -4.41
C ARG A 287 -9.29 -2.98 -4.72
N HIS A 288 -9.02 -2.49 -5.93
CA HIS A 288 -9.45 -1.16 -6.37
C HIS A 288 -10.82 -1.21 -7.03
N HIS A 289 -11.87 -1.02 -6.24
CA HIS A 289 -13.24 -1.09 -6.75
C HIS A 289 -13.76 0.23 -7.35
N VAL A 290 -13.13 1.35 -7.05
CA VAL A 290 -13.55 2.65 -7.60
C VAL A 290 -13.56 2.62 -9.12
N GLU A 291 -12.53 2.02 -9.73
CA GLU A 291 -12.42 1.87 -11.18
C GLU A 291 -13.62 1.17 -11.78
N VAL A 292 -13.98 0.01 -11.21
CA VAL A 292 -15.04 -0.85 -11.75
C VAL A 292 -16.45 -0.31 -11.50
N LEU A 293 -16.57 0.72 -10.65
CA LEU A 293 -17.81 1.40 -10.29
C LEU A 293 -17.89 2.82 -10.87
N ASP A 294 -16.82 3.35 -11.45
CA ASP A 294 -16.85 4.71 -11.97
C ASP A 294 -17.76 4.82 -13.19
N GLY A 295 -18.68 5.80 -13.12
CA GLY A 295 -19.75 5.99 -14.09
C GLY A 295 -19.37 6.71 -15.38
N GLY A 296 -18.12 6.60 -15.85
CA GLY A 296 -17.69 7.17 -17.12
C GLY A 296 -18.61 6.73 -18.27
N HIS A 297 -18.88 7.62 -19.23
CA HIS A 297 -19.63 7.26 -20.43
C HIS A 297 -18.86 6.20 -21.24
N PRO A 298 -19.55 5.30 -21.97
CA PRO A 298 -18.88 4.42 -22.93
C PRO A 298 -18.01 5.25 -23.88
N GLY A 299 -16.70 4.97 -23.91
CA GLY A 299 -15.73 5.71 -24.72
C GLY A 299 -15.15 6.98 -24.07
N GLN A 300 -15.50 7.28 -22.83
CA GLN A 300 -14.81 8.21 -21.96
C GLN A 300 -14.43 7.46 -20.67
N PRO A 301 -13.39 6.64 -20.72
CA PRO A 301 -12.92 5.94 -19.54
C PRO A 301 -12.49 6.96 -18.49
N ASN A 302 -12.59 6.58 -17.23
CA ASN A 302 -11.92 7.30 -16.17
C ASN A 302 -10.39 7.29 -16.38
N TRP A 303 -9.66 7.90 -15.46
CA TRP A 303 -8.19 7.91 -15.50
C TRP A 303 -7.54 6.51 -15.53
N ASP A 304 -8.27 5.47 -15.13
CA ASP A 304 -7.82 4.07 -15.13
C ASP A 304 -8.26 3.31 -16.40
N GLY A 305 -8.91 3.97 -17.32
CA GLY A 305 -9.27 3.41 -18.62
C GLY A 305 -10.47 2.46 -18.62
N VAL A 306 -11.17 2.33 -17.51
CA VAL A 306 -12.34 1.43 -17.35
C VAL A 306 -13.55 2.18 -16.81
N SER A 307 -14.74 1.61 -16.94
CA SER A 307 -15.98 2.21 -16.48
C SER A 307 -16.99 1.19 -15.96
N TRP A 308 -17.98 1.65 -15.22
CA TRP A 308 -19.12 0.83 -14.80
C TRP A 308 -19.79 0.08 -15.97
N TYR A 309 -19.79 0.67 -17.16
CA TYR A 309 -20.38 0.03 -18.35
C TYR A 309 -19.61 -1.20 -18.83
N GLU A 310 -18.32 -1.29 -18.49
CA GLU A 310 -17.44 -2.41 -18.83
C GLU A 310 -17.37 -3.44 -17.72
N ASN A 311 -18.00 -3.16 -16.58
CA ASN A 311 -18.00 -4.07 -15.44
C ASN A 311 -18.58 -5.44 -15.83
N PRO A 312 -17.84 -6.54 -15.72
CA PRO A 312 -18.24 -7.86 -16.19
C PRO A 312 -19.49 -8.41 -15.48
N TYR A 313 -19.70 -8.05 -14.23
CA TYR A 313 -20.92 -8.42 -13.50
C TYR A 313 -22.14 -7.65 -14.01
N ARG A 314 -21.95 -6.36 -14.32
CA ARG A 314 -23.02 -5.56 -14.91
C ARG A 314 -23.52 -6.17 -16.21
N GLN A 315 -22.61 -6.58 -17.07
CA GLN A 315 -22.95 -7.18 -18.37
C GLN A 315 -23.59 -8.57 -18.21
N ALA A 316 -22.96 -9.44 -17.41
CA ALA A 316 -23.40 -10.82 -17.26
C ALA A 316 -24.73 -10.98 -16.53
N PHE A 317 -24.98 -10.17 -15.51
CA PHE A 317 -26.19 -10.24 -14.68
C PHE A 317 -27.25 -9.21 -15.09
N ASN A 318 -26.99 -8.45 -16.16
CA ASN A 318 -27.89 -7.40 -16.68
C ASN A 318 -28.39 -6.48 -15.57
N ILE A 319 -27.45 -6.01 -14.73
CA ILE A 319 -27.76 -5.08 -13.65
C ILE A 319 -27.62 -3.63 -14.12
N GLY A 320 -28.63 -2.80 -13.83
CA GLY A 320 -28.62 -1.38 -14.15
C GLY A 320 -28.20 -0.50 -13.00
N LYS A 321 -28.26 -1.03 -11.75
CA LYS A 321 -27.99 -0.28 -10.54
C LYS A 321 -26.72 -0.77 -9.85
N MET A 322 -25.91 0.16 -9.35
CA MET A 322 -24.68 -0.17 -8.64
C MET A 322 -24.93 -0.92 -7.33
N GLU A 323 -26.05 -0.65 -6.64
CA GLU A 323 -26.43 -1.39 -5.43
C GLU A 323 -26.61 -2.89 -5.67
N ASP A 324 -27.01 -3.30 -6.88
CA ASP A 324 -27.14 -4.71 -7.24
C ASP A 324 -25.79 -5.46 -7.21
N TYR A 325 -24.68 -4.76 -7.47
CA TYR A 325 -23.31 -5.32 -7.37
C TYR A 325 -22.96 -5.77 -5.97
N PHE A 326 -23.51 -5.09 -4.95
CA PHE A 326 -23.25 -5.36 -3.54
C PHE A 326 -24.31 -6.24 -2.86
N SER A 327 -25.39 -6.59 -3.56
CA SER A 327 -26.54 -7.26 -2.93
C SER A 327 -27.06 -8.50 -3.64
N LYS A 328 -26.82 -8.66 -4.96
CA LYS A 328 -27.29 -9.85 -5.68
C LYS A 328 -26.45 -11.08 -5.33
N GLU A 329 -27.11 -12.14 -4.85
CA GLU A 329 -26.50 -13.40 -4.42
C GLU A 329 -25.59 -14.01 -5.49
N GLY A 330 -26.03 -14.09 -6.74
CA GLY A 330 -25.21 -14.64 -7.84
C GLY A 330 -23.92 -13.84 -8.08
N ILE A 331 -23.94 -12.52 -7.89
CA ILE A 331 -22.76 -11.66 -7.99
C ILE A 331 -21.84 -11.90 -6.78
N ILE A 332 -22.40 -11.89 -5.58
CA ILE A 332 -21.66 -12.15 -4.33
C ILE A 332 -20.94 -13.51 -4.40
N ASN A 333 -21.61 -14.53 -4.91
CA ASN A 333 -21.01 -15.86 -5.06
C ASN A 333 -19.76 -15.83 -5.96
N TRP A 334 -19.82 -15.13 -7.09
CA TRP A 334 -18.67 -15.02 -7.99
C TRP A 334 -17.57 -14.11 -7.44
N GLN A 335 -17.92 -13.05 -6.70
CA GLN A 335 -16.94 -12.27 -5.95
C GLN A 335 -16.21 -13.14 -4.92
N ASN A 336 -16.94 -14.03 -4.24
CA ASN A 336 -16.35 -15.02 -3.31
C ASN A 336 -15.44 -16.03 -4.04
N HIS A 337 -15.79 -16.46 -5.25
CA HIS A 337 -14.90 -17.32 -6.06
C HIS A 337 -13.61 -16.57 -6.43
N SER A 338 -13.69 -15.31 -6.80
CA SER A 338 -12.52 -14.45 -7.05
C SER A 338 -11.65 -14.30 -5.80
N LEU A 339 -12.25 -14.04 -4.63
CA LEU A 339 -11.53 -14.00 -3.34
C LEU A 339 -10.86 -15.34 -3.04
N ARG A 340 -11.57 -16.44 -3.23
CA ARG A 340 -10.99 -17.77 -3.02
C ARG A 340 -9.75 -17.97 -3.90
N TYR A 341 -9.80 -17.56 -5.17
CA TYR A 341 -8.65 -17.67 -6.06
C TYR A 341 -7.48 -16.83 -5.57
N VAL A 342 -7.72 -15.54 -5.22
CA VAL A 342 -6.73 -14.60 -4.71
C VAL A 342 -6.05 -15.15 -3.45
N PHE A 343 -6.85 -15.59 -2.46
CA PHE A 343 -6.32 -16.08 -1.19
C PHE A 343 -5.67 -17.47 -1.31
N SER A 344 -6.11 -18.32 -2.24
CA SER A 344 -5.43 -19.58 -2.54
C SER A 344 -4.05 -19.35 -3.15
N ARG A 345 -3.90 -18.30 -3.96
CA ARG A 345 -2.66 -17.99 -4.67
C ARG A 345 -1.66 -17.19 -3.84
N TRP A 346 -2.12 -16.18 -3.08
CA TRP A 346 -1.25 -15.25 -2.36
C TRP A 346 -1.51 -15.14 -0.85
N GLY A 347 -2.69 -15.55 -0.37
CA GLY A 347 -3.07 -15.45 1.04
C GLY A 347 -2.27 -16.36 1.99
N TYR A 348 -1.34 -17.15 1.48
CA TYR A 348 -0.42 -17.96 2.28
C TYR A 348 0.76 -17.11 2.82
N SER A 349 1.09 -16.02 2.13
CA SER A 349 2.32 -15.26 2.37
C SER A 349 2.25 -14.48 3.68
N PRO A 350 3.20 -14.67 4.61
CA PRO A 350 3.27 -13.83 5.80
C PRO A 350 3.64 -12.38 5.47
N ASN A 351 4.18 -12.12 4.27
CA ASN A 351 4.53 -10.78 3.80
C ASN A 351 3.31 -10.01 3.27
N MET A 352 2.22 -10.68 2.93
CA MET A 352 0.92 -10.05 2.72
C MET A 352 0.33 -9.67 4.08
N ALA A 353 0.73 -8.50 4.59
CA ALA A 353 0.38 -8.04 5.93
C ALA A 353 -1.10 -7.69 6.07
N PHE A 354 -1.65 -7.03 5.04
CA PHE A 354 -3.03 -6.56 5.03
C PHE A 354 -3.72 -6.88 3.71
N TYR A 355 -5.03 -7.11 3.81
CA TYR A 355 -5.93 -7.04 2.68
C TYR A 355 -6.83 -5.81 2.80
N SER A 356 -7.03 -5.10 1.70
CA SER A 356 -7.74 -3.83 1.71
C SER A 356 -8.77 -3.73 0.59
N TYR A 357 -9.87 -3.08 0.89
CA TYR A 357 -10.75 -2.45 -0.08
C TYR A 357 -10.39 -0.96 -0.11
N SER A 358 -9.93 -0.48 -1.26
CA SER A 358 -9.46 0.89 -1.41
C SER A 358 -10.60 1.89 -1.54
N GLU A 359 -10.48 3.03 -0.88
CA GLU A 359 -11.35 4.19 -1.03
C GLU A 359 -12.85 3.91 -0.84
N VAL A 360 -13.19 3.12 0.18
CA VAL A 360 -14.59 2.68 0.40
C VAL A 360 -15.59 3.84 0.60
N ASP A 361 -15.14 4.99 1.04
CA ASP A 361 -15.95 6.20 1.14
C ASP A 361 -16.29 6.82 -0.22
N ARG A 362 -15.49 6.56 -1.26
CA ARG A 362 -15.82 6.94 -2.64
C ARG A 362 -16.90 6.03 -3.25
N TRP A 363 -16.94 4.75 -2.88
CA TRP A 363 -18.01 3.84 -3.32
C TRP A 363 -19.36 4.34 -2.86
N TYR A 364 -19.44 4.79 -1.61
CA TYR A 364 -20.66 5.42 -1.10
C TYR A 364 -21.11 6.58 -1.99
N SER A 365 -20.19 7.47 -2.41
CA SER A 365 -20.55 8.58 -3.27
C SER A 365 -21.06 8.12 -4.64
N LYS A 366 -20.53 7.03 -5.19
CA LYS A 366 -21.00 6.44 -6.44
C LYS A 366 -22.42 5.84 -6.32
N ILE A 367 -22.73 5.22 -5.20
CA ILE A 367 -24.04 4.60 -4.96
C ILE A 367 -25.09 5.64 -4.58
N PHE A 368 -24.74 6.69 -3.88
CA PHE A 368 -25.66 7.67 -3.30
C PHE A 368 -25.61 9.06 -3.97
N GLU A 369 -24.42 9.65 -4.12
CA GLU A 369 -24.26 11.06 -4.52
C GLU A 369 -24.29 11.29 -6.05
N ASP A 370 -23.82 10.36 -6.85
CA ASP A 370 -23.67 10.56 -8.31
C ASP A 370 -25.00 10.81 -9.00
N ASN A 371 -26.10 10.34 -8.46
CA ASN A 371 -27.45 10.68 -8.95
C ASN A 371 -27.80 12.17 -8.82
N LYS A 372 -27.33 12.85 -7.78
CA LYS A 372 -27.59 14.27 -7.60
C LYS A 372 -26.66 15.12 -8.45
N GLN A 373 -25.37 14.81 -8.46
CA GLN A 373 -24.38 15.56 -9.23
C GLN A 373 -24.53 15.31 -10.74
N ALA A 374 -24.83 14.10 -11.16
CA ALA A 374 -25.08 13.80 -12.56
C ALA A 374 -26.27 14.57 -13.11
N LYS A 375 -27.35 14.69 -12.36
CA LYS A 375 -28.50 15.53 -12.75
C LYS A 375 -28.15 17.02 -12.84
N VAL A 376 -27.25 17.50 -11.99
CA VAL A 376 -26.78 18.90 -12.01
C VAL A 376 -25.84 19.15 -13.21
N LEU A 377 -25.07 18.14 -13.60
CA LEU A 377 -24.11 18.22 -14.73
C LEU A 377 -24.73 17.83 -16.08
N GLY A 378 -26.02 17.47 -16.10
CA GLY A 378 -26.72 17.06 -17.32
C GLY A 378 -26.30 15.69 -17.85
N HIS A 379 -25.59 14.89 -17.06
CA HIS A 379 -25.20 13.53 -17.40
C HIS A 379 -26.29 12.56 -16.90
N ASN A 380 -26.92 11.84 -17.80
CA ASN A 380 -27.74 10.68 -17.43
C ASN A 380 -26.79 9.53 -17.10
N ILE A 381 -26.39 9.40 -15.84
CA ILE A 381 -25.72 8.20 -15.35
C ILE A 381 -26.83 7.16 -15.15
N GLU A 382 -26.94 6.25 -16.10
CA GLU A 382 -27.74 5.04 -15.90
C GLU A 382 -27.04 4.25 -14.78
N GLY A 383 -27.75 3.95 -13.70
CA GLY A 383 -27.27 3.08 -12.64
C GLY A 383 -27.05 3.74 -11.29
N GLY A 384 -27.29 5.01 -11.17
CA GLY A 384 -27.23 5.67 -9.86
C GLY A 384 -28.28 5.13 -8.88
N GLY A 385 -27.87 4.86 -7.65
CA GLY A 385 -28.68 4.25 -6.62
C GLY A 385 -29.90 5.07 -6.19
N THR A 386 -30.88 4.37 -5.68
CA THR A 386 -32.08 4.94 -5.09
C THR A 386 -32.02 4.96 -3.56
N LEU A 387 -30.93 4.47 -2.99
CA LEU A 387 -30.77 4.34 -1.55
C LEU A 387 -30.60 5.71 -0.86
N SER A 388 -31.09 5.80 0.36
CA SER A 388 -30.71 6.88 1.26
C SER A 388 -29.26 6.73 1.72
N GLU A 389 -28.68 7.80 2.26
CA GLU A 389 -27.33 7.79 2.79
C GLU A 389 -27.08 6.66 3.79
N THR A 390 -27.98 6.50 4.74
CA THR A 390 -27.89 5.46 5.78
C THR A 390 -27.98 4.06 5.20
N GLU A 391 -28.87 3.84 4.24
CA GLU A 391 -29.02 2.55 3.56
C GLU A 391 -27.76 2.21 2.73
N ALA A 392 -27.19 3.17 2.02
CA ALA A 392 -25.99 2.96 1.23
C ALA A 392 -24.77 2.58 2.11
N ILE A 393 -24.56 3.30 3.22
CA ILE A 393 -23.49 2.99 4.19
C ILE A 393 -23.74 1.61 4.82
N GLY A 394 -24.98 1.32 5.23
CA GLY A 394 -25.34 0.03 5.80
C GLY A 394 -25.11 -1.13 4.84
N MET A 395 -25.48 -0.97 3.57
CA MET A 395 -25.25 -1.97 2.53
C MET A 395 -23.76 -2.23 2.32
N LEU A 396 -22.94 -1.18 2.20
CA LEU A 396 -21.49 -1.32 2.05
C LEU A 396 -20.85 -1.98 3.26
N SER A 397 -21.26 -1.59 4.47
CA SER A 397 -20.74 -2.20 5.71
C SER A 397 -21.06 -3.70 5.74
N ASN A 398 -22.29 -4.08 5.46
CA ASN A 398 -22.71 -5.49 5.41
C ASN A 398 -21.96 -6.28 4.33
N TRP A 399 -21.76 -5.68 3.17
CA TRP A 399 -21.04 -6.33 2.09
C TRP A 399 -19.56 -6.57 2.45
N ILE A 400 -18.87 -5.57 3.00
CA ILE A 400 -17.47 -5.70 3.45
C ILE A 400 -17.38 -6.75 4.55
N GLU A 401 -18.24 -6.70 5.55
CA GLU A 401 -18.29 -7.68 6.65
C GLU A 401 -18.48 -9.11 6.12
N ASN A 402 -19.40 -9.31 5.19
CA ASN A 402 -19.62 -10.62 4.57
C ASN A 402 -18.38 -11.11 3.79
N GLN A 403 -17.65 -10.22 3.08
CA GLN A 403 -16.42 -10.58 2.39
C GLN A 403 -15.31 -10.94 3.38
N GLN A 404 -15.17 -10.19 4.48
CA GLN A 404 -14.22 -10.49 5.56
C GLN A 404 -14.54 -11.85 6.22
N ASN A 405 -15.81 -12.10 6.55
CA ASN A 405 -16.24 -13.38 7.11
C ASN A 405 -15.97 -14.56 6.14
N TYR A 406 -16.16 -14.33 4.84
CA TYR A 406 -15.82 -15.35 3.85
C TYR A 406 -14.31 -15.67 3.86
N ILE A 407 -13.45 -14.64 3.94
CA ILE A 407 -11.99 -14.82 4.02
C ILE A 407 -11.59 -15.53 5.32
N THR A 408 -12.14 -15.12 6.45
CA THR A 408 -11.73 -15.66 7.76
C THR A 408 -12.29 -17.03 8.06
N GLU A 409 -13.56 -17.27 7.76
CA GLU A 409 -14.27 -18.50 8.12
C GLU A 409 -14.21 -19.55 7.00
N ASN A 410 -14.49 -19.18 5.74
CA ASN A 410 -14.55 -20.13 4.64
C ASN A 410 -13.16 -20.43 4.05
N LEU A 411 -12.29 -19.41 3.94
CA LEU A 411 -10.92 -19.59 3.46
C LEU A 411 -9.95 -19.88 4.62
N ASN A 412 -10.41 -19.77 5.86
CA ASN A 412 -9.63 -20.00 7.08
C ASN A 412 -8.32 -19.21 7.10
N ASN A 413 -8.42 -17.90 6.73
CA ASN A 413 -7.29 -16.99 6.65
C ASN A 413 -7.44 -15.86 7.68
N SER A 414 -6.41 -15.66 8.50
CA SER A 414 -6.38 -14.66 9.59
C SER A 414 -5.68 -13.37 9.19
N ILE A 415 -5.77 -12.96 7.93
CA ILE A 415 -5.22 -11.70 7.45
C ILE A 415 -5.83 -10.51 8.21
N LEU A 416 -5.03 -9.48 8.43
CA LEU A 416 -5.54 -8.21 8.95
C LEU A 416 -6.15 -7.37 7.82
N PHE A 417 -7.18 -6.59 8.15
CA PHE A 417 -7.85 -5.71 7.20
C PHE A 417 -7.44 -4.26 7.42
N CYS A 418 -7.00 -3.62 6.34
CA CYS A 418 -6.61 -2.20 6.33
C CYS A 418 -7.37 -1.48 5.20
N HIS A 419 -8.66 -1.18 5.41
CA HIS A 419 -9.42 -0.48 4.39
C HIS A 419 -9.01 0.99 4.31
N SER A 420 -8.88 1.49 3.10
CA SER A 420 -8.49 2.88 2.90
C SER A 420 -9.66 3.82 2.62
N TYR A 421 -9.44 5.09 2.92
CA TYR A 421 -10.42 6.15 2.84
C TYR A 421 -9.82 7.39 2.18
N ALA A 422 -10.42 7.81 1.07
CA ALA A 422 -9.92 8.89 0.22
C ALA A 422 -10.19 10.30 0.76
N ARG A 423 -11.19 10.46 1.63
CA ARG A 423 -11.69 11.78 2.07
C ARG A 423 -11.47 12.00 3.56
N THR A 424 -10.29 11.68 4.03
CA THR A 424 -9.98 11.65 5.47
C THR A 424 -9.83 12.99 6.14
N SER A 425 -9.62 14.05 5.39
CA SER A 425 -9.40 15.40 5.92
C SER A 425 -10.60 16.06 6.61
N LYS A 426 -11.75 15.36 6.73
CA LYS A 426 -12.92 15.91 7.38
C LYS A 426 -13.31 15.07 8.59
N LYS A 427 -13.18 15.63 9.78
CA LYS A 427 -13.66 15.02 11.05
C LYS A 427 -15.11 14.53 10.98
N GLU A 428 -15.94 15.19 10.18
CA GLU A 428 -17.33 14.80 9.92
C GLU A 428 -17.43 13.41 9.28
N ASN A 429 -16.49 13.02 8.42
CA ASN A 429 -16.50 11.72 7.76
C ASN A 429 -16.26 10.57 8.74
N SER A 430 -15.46 10.78 9.79
CA SER A 430 -15.21 9.76 10.81
C SER A 430 -16.51 9.33 11.55
N ILE A 431 -17.43 10.25 11.71
CA ILE A 431 -18.74 9.98 12.34
C ILE A 431 -19.68 9.34 11.32
N LYS A 432 -19.73 9.91 10.12
CA LYS A 432 -20.61 9.46 9.03
C LYS A 432 -20.36 8.00 8.65
N PHE A 433 -19.09 7.63 8.49
CA PHE A 433 -18.67 6.30 8.04
C PHE A 433 -18.20 5.39 9.19
N LYS A 434 -18.64 5.65 10.42
CA LYS A 434 -18.19 4.89 11.60
C LYS A 434 -18.35 3.37 11.44
N GLY A 435 -19.41 2.90 10.79
CA GLY A 435 -19.64 1.48 10.54
C GLY A 435 -18.56 0.87 9.64
N LEU A 436 -18.16 1.58 8.59
CA LEU A 436 -17.11 1.13 7.66
C LEU A 436 -15.72 1.10 8.33
N TYR A 437 -15.36 2.16 9.05
CA TYR A 437 -14.07 2.21 9.76
C TYR A 437 -13.95 1.16 10.85
N ALA A 438 -15.07 0.77 11.47
CA ALA A 438 -15.08 -0.26 12.49
C ALA A 438 -14.65 -1.65 11.96
N LEU A 439 -14.81 -1.88 10.65
CA LEU A 439 -14.46 -3.14 10.00
C LEU A 439 -12.94 -3.31 9.73
N SER A 440 -12.17 -2.25 9.78
CA SER A 440 -10.71 -2.32 9.64
C SER A 440 -10.04 -2.74 10.94
N ASP A 441 -8.97 -3.54 10.87
CA ASP A 441 -8.05 -3.79 12.00
C ASP A 441 -7.04 -2.65 12.12
N VAL A 442 -6.63 -2.11 10.98
CA VAL A 442 -5.76 -0.96 10.78
C VAL A 442 -6.47 0.03 9.89
N ILE A 443 -6.38 1.32 10.17
CA ILE A 443 -7.04 2.36 9.37
C ILE A 443 -6.06 2.93 8.36
N GLY A 444 -6.33 2.69 7.08
CA GLY A 444 -5.62 3.33 5.97
C GLY A 444 -6.26 4.69 5.64
N VAL A 445 -5.45 5.73 5.51
CA VAL A 445 -5.92 7.07 5.19
C VAL A 445 -5.17 7.64 4.01
N HIS A 446 -5.83 8.49 3.21
CA HIS A 446 -5.24 9.22 2.10
C HIS A 446 -5.25 10.71 2.41
N ASP A 447 -4.15 11.39 2.14
CA ASP A 447 -4.01 12.82 2.32
C ASP A 447 -3.27 13.46 1.15
N TYR A 448 -4.05 13.92 0.18
CA TYR A 448 -3.53 14.70 -0.93
C TYR A 448 -3.70 16.18 -0.67
N GLU A 449 -2.59 16.89 -0.56
CA GLU A 449 -2.62 18.35 -0.47
C GLU A 449 -2.74 18.95 -1.86
N GLU A 450 -3.71 19.83 -2.02
CA GLU A 450 -3.68 20.72 -3.17
C GLU A 450 -2.42 21.59 -3.06
N VAL A 451 -1.66 21.70 -4.09
CA VAL A 451 -0.50 22.52 -4.44
C VAL A 451 -0.06 23.69 -3.50
N LYS A 452 -0.78 23.87 -2.45
CA LYS A 452 -0.42 24.73 -1.32
C LYS A 452 0.46 23.89 -0.40
N ASN A 453 1.29 24.52 0.37
CA ASN A 453 2.13 23.86 1.37
C ASN A 453 1.43 22.69 2.02
N VAL A 454 2.13 21.58 2.19
CA VAL A 454 1.66 20.52 3.07
C VAL A 454 1.33 21.16 4.42
N ASN A 455 0.09 21.05 4.84
CA ASN A 455 -0.32 21.54 6.15
C ASN A 455 -0.06 20.43 7.17
N PHE A 456 1.20 20.29 7.59
CA PHE A 456 1.62 19.26 8.53
C PHE A 456 0.80 19.26 9.83
N LYS A 457 0.39 20.45 10.31
CA LYS A 457 -0.48 20.53 11.49
C LYS A 457 -1.84 19.89 11.22
N ARG A 458 -2.45 20.14 10.08
CA ARG A 458 -3.73 19.53 9.72
C ARG A 458 -3.57 18.02 9.61
N ARG A 459 -2.53 17.54 8.91
CA ARG A 459 -2.22 16.12 8.78
C ARG A 459 -2.06 15.46 10.15
N TYR A 460 -1.28 16.07 11.03
CA TYR A 460 -1.13 15.61 12.41
C TYR A 460 -2.48 15.54 13.15
N ASP A 461 -3.27 16.62 13.10
CA ASP A 461 -4.58 16.69 13.77
C ASP A 461 -5.55 15.63 13.23
N ASP A 462 -5.49 15.32 11.93
CA ASP A 462 -6.33 14.32 11.29
C ASP A 462 -5.91 12.89 11.71
N LEU A 463 -4.62 12.55 11.65
CA LEU A 463 -4.10 11.24 12.06
C LEU A 463 -4.34 10.95 13.56
N ASP A 464 -4.06 11.94 14.43
CA ASP A 464 -4.33 11.85 15.85
C ASP A 464 -5.85 11.69 16.15
N HIS A 465 -6.70 12.36 15.34
CA HIS A 465 -8.14 12.18 15.42
C HIS A 465 -8.59 10.75 15.11
N TRP A 466 -8.07 10.15 14.04
CA TRP A 466 -8.41 8.77 13.67
C TRP A 466 -8.03 7.79 14.77
N TRP A 467 -6.84 7.91 15.33
CA TRP A 467 -6.41 7.13 16.46
C TRP A 467 -7.36 7.29 17.66
N LYS A 468 -7.66 8.51 18.07
CA LYS A 468 -8.51 8.80 19.24
C LYS A 468 -9.94 8.32 19.11
N VAL A 469 -10.48 8.27 17.90
CA VAL A 469 -11.86 7.84 17.68
C VAL A 469 -11.99 6.32 17.63
N TYR A 470 -11.01 5.63 17.05
CA TYR A 470 -11.13 4.21 16.76
C TYR A 470 -10.23 3.32 17.61
N HIS A 471 -9.21 3.87 18.24
CA HIS A 471 -8.18 3.11 18.96
C HIS A 471 -7.62 1.93 18.13
N LYS A 472 -7.25 2.23 16.90
CA LYS A 472 -6.66 1.27 15.93
C LYS A 472 -5.41 1.89 15.33
N PRO A 473 -4.36 1.10 15.04
CA PRO A 473 -3.20 1.62 14.31
C PRO A 473 -3.63 2.35 13.04
N VAL A 474 -2.96 3.43 12.71
CA VAL A 474 -3.23 4.24 11.51
C VAL A 474 -2.01 4.22 10.61
N ILE A 475 -2.21 4.21 9.31
CA ILE A 475 -1.18 4.43 8.31
C ILE A 475 -1.68 5.41 7.24
N LEU A 476 -0.83 6.35 6.88
CA LEU A 476 -1.05 7.22 5.73
C LEU A 476 -0.67 6.45 4.46
N GLU A 477 -1.63 5.66 3.93
CA GLU A 477 -1.43 4.74 2.81
C GLU A 477 -1.23 5.43 1.48
N GLU A 478 -1.75 6.64 1.35
CA GLU A 478 -1.49 7.49 0.19
C GLU A 478 -1.30 8.91 0.65
N MET A 479 -0.22 9.48 0.21
CA MET A 479 0.00 10.91 0.29
C MET A 479 0.58 11.40 -1.03
N GLY A 480 0.50 12.66 -1.26
CA GLY A 480 1.12 13.25 -2.42
C GLY A 480 0.71 14.71 -2.55
N MET A 481 1.58 15.47 -3.13
CA MET A 481 1.21 16.75 -3.67
C MET A 481 0.75 16.55 -5.10
N ASN A 482 -0.20 17.35 -5.52
CA ASN A 482 -0.65 17.31 -6.90
C ASN A 482 0.56 17.35 -7.83
N LYS A 483 0.64 16.46 -8.76
CA LYS A 483 1.69 16.07 -9.76
C LYS A 483 2.97 16.93 -9.85
N ILE A 484 2.88 18.22 -9.62
CA ILE A 484 3.90 19.19 -9.99
C ILE A 484 5.10 19.24 -9.04
N PRO A 485 4.95 19.24 -7.71
CA PRO A 485 6.12 19.31 -6.81
C PRO A 485 6.99 18.07 -6.86
N VAL A 486 6.38 16.92 -7.11
CA VAL A 486 7.12 15.65 -7.26
C VAL A 486 7.80 15.61 -8.63
N LEU A 487 7.12 16.07 -9.67
CA LEU A 487 7.66 16.12 -11.03
C LEU A 487 8.69 17.24 -11.23
N CYS A 488 8.62 18.29 -10.41
CA CYS A 488 9.42 19.50 -10.64
C CYS A 488 10.65 19.55 -9.82
N CYS A 489 10.94 18.45 -8.94
CA CYS A 489 12.23 18.86 -8.83
C CYS A 489 13.09 18.87 -7.59
N THR A 490 12.62 18.91 -6.45
CA THR A 490 13.55 19.15 -5.33
C THR A 490 13.63 18.03 -4.33
N GLY A 491 12.68 17.08 -4.40
CA GLY A 491 12.54 16.08 -3.35
C GLY A 491 12.18 16.63 -1.96
N ILE A 492 12.13 17.96 -1.82
CA ILE A 492 11.92 18.63 -0.52
C ILE A 492 10.60 18.20 0.11
N GLU A 493 9.52 18.16 -0.66
CA GLU A 493 8.22 17.80 -0.10
C GLU A 493 8.14 16.32 0.23
N TYR A 494 8.80 15.49 -0.54
CA TYR A 494 8.93 14.07 -0.21
C TYR A 494 9.69 13.90 1.11
N HIS A 495 10.88 14.48 1.22
CA HIS A 495 11.68 14.48 2.44
C HIS A 495 10.88 14.99 3.65
N ASN A 496 10.30 16.19 3.56
CA ASN A 496 9.54 16.78 4.64
C ASN A 496 8.31 15.92 5.02
N SER A 497 7.64 15.32 4.04
CA SER A 497 6.46 14.50 4.27
C SER A 497 6.80 13.19 4.98
N ILE A 498 7.84 12.46 4.56
CA ILE A 498 8.20 11.19 5.21
C ILE A 498 8.78 11.40 6.61
N TRP A 499 9.61 12.45 6.81
CA TRP A 499 10.15 12.74 8.13
C TRP A 499 9.05 13.21 9.09
N SER A 500 8.16 14.09 8.69
CA SER A 500 7.07 14.55 9.55
C SER A 500 6.12 13.41 9.94
N THR A 501 5.71 12.58 8.99
CA THR A 501 4.76 11.48 9.23
C THR A 501 5.34 10.41 10.16
N ALA A 502 6.64 10.16 10.09
CA ALA A 502 7.33 9.23 10.99
C ALA A 502 7.15 9.56 12.50
N PHE A 503 6.78 10.81 12.83
CA PHE A 503 6.58 11.25 14.21
C PHE A 503 5.12 11.65 14.54
N MET A 504 4.18 11.43 13.64
CA MET A 504 2.76 11.77 13.85
C MET A 504 1.97 10.68 14.57
N GLY A 505 2.61 9.53 14.84
CA GLY A 505 2.00 8.42 15.57
C GLY A 505 1.35 7.37 14.67
N ASP A 506 1.59 7.41 13.39
CA ASP A 506 1.37 6.31 12.46
C ASP A 506 2.38 5.21 12.72
N PHE A 507 2.07 3.96 12.40
CA PHE A 507 3.04 2.88 12.60
C PHE A 507 4.15 2.85 11.54
N GLY A 508 4.33 3.93 10.79
CA GLY A 508 5.37 4.09 9.77
C GLY A 508 5.40 5.48 9.15
N THR A 509 6.13 5.60 8.05
CA THR A 509 6.13 6.79 7.21
C THR A 509 4.90 6.83 6.33
N GLY A 510 4.50 8.00 5.87
CA GLY A 510 3.48 8.11 4.82
C GLY A 510 3.98 7.56 3.48
N MET A 511 3.06 7.05 2.68
CA MET A 511 3.33 6.40 1.40
C MET A 511 3.06 7.37 0.25
N GLU A 512 4.13 7.88 -0.38
CA GLU A 512 3.99 8.77 -1.54
C GLU A 512 3.45 8.02 -2.75
N TRP A 513 2.38 8.55 -3.37
CA TRP A 513 1.72 7.93 -4.52
C TRP A 513 2.54 7.96 -5.81
N TRP A 514 3.27 9.07 -6.01
CA TRP A 514 4.00 9.33 -7.27
C TRP A 514 5.39 8.68 -7.31
N TRP A 515 5.50 7.41 -6.85
CA TRP A 515 6.77 6.70 -6.83
C TRP A 515 7.39 6.58 -8.22
N ASP A 516 6.59 6.30 -9.23
CA ASP A 516 7.01 6.02 -10.60
C ASP A 516 7.40 7.27 -11.40
N ARG A 517 6.92 8.43 -10.98
CA ARG A 517 7.14 9.73 -11.65
C ARG A 517 7.93 10.74 -10.81
N GLY A 518 8.37 10.36 -9.68
CA GLY A 518 9.09 11.23 -8.76
C GLY A 518 10.22 10.51 -8.06
N ILE A 519 9.87 9.59 -7.17
CA ILE A 519 10.86 8.96 -6.30
C ILE A 519 11.82 8.09 -7.09
N HIS A 520 11.29 7.20 -7.95
CA HIS A 520 12.07 6.33 -8.81
C HIS A 520 12.89 7.13 -9.85
N ASP A 521 12.26 8.12 -10.50
CA ASP A 521 12.91 8.88 -11.55
C ASP A 521 14.06 9.77 -11.04
N PHE A 522 14.04 10.16 -9.76
CA PHE A 522 14.99 11.09 -9.17
C PHE A 522 15.82 10.51 -8.03
N ASP A 523 15.67 9.22 -7.74
CA ASP A 523 16.48 8.49 -6.73
C ASP A 523 16.29 9.06 -5.31
N TYR A 524 15.05 9.45 -4.95
CA TYR A 524 14.75 10.04 -3.64
C TYR A 524 14.63 9.01 -2.50
N GLN A 525 14.70 7.73 -2.79
CA GLN A 525 14.59 6.65 -1.80
C GLN A 525 15.68 6.71 -0.72
N VAL A 526 16.78 7.42 -0.97
CA VAL A 526 17.86 7.58 0.01
C VAL A 526 17.38 8.14 1.36
N ASP A 527 16.32 8.94 1.35
CA ASP A 527 15.74 9.50 2.57
C ASP A 527 15.15 8.41 3.49
N LEU A 528 14.61 7.33 2.91
CA LEU A 528 14.08 6.19 3.67
C LEU A 528 15.19 5.49 4.46
N LEU A 529 16.39 5.41 3.90
CA LEU A 529 17.56 4.82 4.58
C LEU A 529 17.87 5.52 5.90
N ASN A 530 17.80 6.85 5.92
CA ASN A 530 18.07 7.64 7.12
C ASN A 530 16.97 7.43 8.18
N ILE A 531 15.71 7.40 7.77
CA ILE A 531 14.60 7.10 8.67
C ILE A 531 14.72 5.69 9.25
N GLN A 532 14.99 4.69 8.42
CA GLN A 532 15.18 3.32 8.90
C GLN A 532 16.34 3.21 9.90
N ASN A 533 17.47 3.82 9.60
CA ASN A 533 18.61 3.83 10.51
C ASN A 533 18.28 4.56 11.84
N PHE A 534 17.44 5.60 11.79
CA PHE A 534 17.02 6.33 12.97
C PHE A 534 16.12 5.50 13.90
N PHE A 535 15.14 4.77 13.31
CA PHE A 535 14.16 4.00 14.06
C PHE A 535 14.59 2.55 14.37
N SER A 536 15.55 1.98 13.64
CA SER A 536 15.93 0.55 13.75
C SER A 536 16.41 0.12 15.14
N VAL A 537 16.85 1.06 15.97
CA VAL A 537 17.32 0.81 17.35
C VAL A 537 16.27 1.16 18.41
N GLU A 538 15.10 1.58 18.02
CA GLU A 538 14.03 2.03 18.91
C GLU A 538 12.90 1.00 18.97
N ASP A 539 12.44 0.67 20.14
CA ASP A 539 11.26 -0.15 20.37
C ASP A 539 10.09 0.76 20.80
N LEU A 540 9.37 1.26 19.79
CA LEU A 540 8.28 2.22 19.99
C LEU A 540 7.14 1.62 20.82
N LYS A 541 6.88 0.33 20.68
CA LYS A 541 5.86 -0.37 21.43
C LYS A 541 6.24 -0.53 22.90
N LYS A 542 7.43 -1.05 23.18
CA LYS A 542 7.92 -1.23 24.56
C LYS A 542 8.00 0.08 25.33
N GLY A 543 8.35 1.17 24.66
CA GLY A 543 8.37 2.51 25.22
C GLY A 543 6.99 3.16 25.29
N ASN A 544 5.96 2.53 24.74
CA ASN A 544 4.61 3.09 24.61
C ASN A 544 4.66 4.54 24.12
N PHE A 545 5.32 4.74 22.97
CA PHE A 545 5.55 6.07 22.43
C PHE A 545 4.27 6.66 21.87
N GLU A 546 4.01 7.92 22.24
CA GLU A 546 2.88 8.71 21.77
C GLU A 546 3.35 10.01 21.12
N PRO A 547 2.67 10.46 20.05
CA PRO A 547 2.98 11.73 19.44
C PRO A 547 2.70 12.88 20.39
N GLN A 548 3.62 13.83 20.40
CA GLN A 548 3.47 15.04 21.20
C GLN A 548 2.54 16.01 20.50
N LYS A 549 1.66 16.65 21.28
CA LYS A 549 0.75 17.65 20.73
C LYS A 549 1.54 18.75 20.05
N TRP A 550 1.10 19.16 18.88
CA TRP A 550 1.73 20.21 18.09
C TRP A 550 2.04 21.46 18.89
N ASP A 551 1.07 21.95 19.68
CA ASP A 551 1.22 23.17 20.46
C ASP A 551 2.17 23.02 21.65
N ASP A 552 2.52 21.79 22.03
CA ASP A 552 3.46 21.50 23.12
C ASP A 552 4.92 21.46 22.66
N ILE A 553 5.18 21.28 21.37
CA ILE A 553 6.53 21.09 20.84
C ILE A 553 6.93 22.11 19.76
N SER A 554 5.98 22.70 19.06
CA SER A 554 6.27 23.72 18.06
C SER A 554 6.59 25.02 18.75
N SER A 555 7.81 25.46 18.65
CA SER A 555 8.26 26.71 19.26
C SER A 555 8.37 27.83 18.25
N PHE A 556 7.96 28.96 18.72
CA PHE A 556 8.14 30.23 18.02
C PHE A 556 9.42 30.88 18.58
N VAL A 557 10.36 31.09 17.73
CA VAL A 557 11.54 31.85 18.12
C VAL A 557 11.65 33.04 17.23
N ILE A 558 10.79 34.05 17.46
CA ILE A 558 11.07 35.37 16.95
C ILE A 558 10.61 36.39 17.94
N GLN A 559 11.58 37.20 18.32
CA GLN A 559 11.37 38.42 19.08
C GLN A 559 10.74 39.52 18.23
N ASP A 560 10.59 39.35 16.92
CA ASP A 560 10.05 40.37 16.03
C ASP A 560 8.64 40.02 15.60
N ILE A 561 7.70 40.78 16.08
CA ILE A 561 6.25 40.62 15.90
C ILE A 561 5.79 40.83 14.45
N ALA A 562 6.60 41.45 13.62
CA ALA A 562 6.27 41.74 12.24
C ALA A 562 6.47 40.54 11.32
N VAL A 563 7.30 39.60 11.71
CA VAL A 563 7.57 38.37 11.00
C VAL A 563 6.67 37.31 11.52
N ARG A 564 5.72 36.93 10.74
CA ARG A 564 4.75 35.92 11.16
C ARG A 564 5.33 34.52 11.16
N ASN A 565 5.26 33.92 12.34
CA ASN A 565 4.79 32.58 12.53
C ASN A 565 5.72 31.44 12.13
N ARG A 566 6.30 30.82 13.14
CA ARG A 566 6.80 29.45 13.07
C ARG A 566 7.93 29.29 12.07
N LEU A 567 9.09 29.77 12.43
CA LEU A 567 10.29 29.44 11.67
C LEU A 567 10.74 28.00 11.90
N ILE A 568 10.25 27.38 12.97
CA ILE A 568 10.55 25.98 13.28
C ILE A 568 9.27 25.22 13.45
N GLU A 569 9.14 24.12 12.72
CA GLU A 569 8.17 23.08 12.99
C GLU A 569 8.88 21.88 13.63
N ASN A 570 8.21 21.25 14.57
CA ASN A 570 8.77 20.16 15.33
C ASN A 570 7.72 19.06 15.51
N PHE A 571 8.12 17.81 15.28
CA PHE A 571 7.31 16.62 15.47
C PHE A 571 8.06 15.67 16.37
N ALA A 572 7.39 15.06 17.32
CA ALA A 572 8.07 14.17 18.24
C ALA A 572 7.16 13.07 18.80
N LEU A 573 7.76 11.93 19.04
CA LEU A 573 7.23 10.80 19.80
C LEU A 573 7.89 10.80 21.18
N LYS A 574 7.10 10.65 22.23
CA LYS A 574 7.58 10.60 23.61
C LYS A 574 7.16 9.30 24.28
N SER A 575 8.10 8.65 24.96
CA SER A 575 7.82 7.48 25.78
C SER A 575 6.95 7.84 27.02
N ASP A 576 6.13 6.92 27.47
CA ASP A 576 5.19 7.10 28.59
C ASP A 576 5.89 7.41 29.91
N ASN A 577 7.12 6.91 30.10
CA ASN A 577 7.92 7.14 31.28
C ASN A 577 8.74 8.47 31.24
N ASP A 578 8.58 9.29 30.21
CA ASP A 578 9.30 10.56 29.99
C ASP A 578 10.84 10.41 29.92
N GLU A 579 11.35 9.23 29.55
CA GLU A 579 12.79 8.97 29.49
C GLU A 579 13.37 9.09 28.09
N ARG A 580 12.52 8.97 27.07
CA ARG A 580 12.94 8.99 25.66
C ARG A 580 12.01 9.89 24.85
N VAL A 581 12.61 10.75 24.02
CA VAL A 581 11.90 11.51 22.99
C VAL A 581 12.65 11.36 21.68
N LEU A 582 11.94 11.07 20.64
CA LEU A 582 12.40 10.99 19.25
C LEU A 582 11.72 12.08 18.48
N GLY A 583 12.42 12.83 17.65
CA GLY A 583 11.76 13.89 16.92
C GLY A 583 12.51 14.38 15.68
N TRP A 584 11.83 15.22 14.94
CA TRP A 584 12.34 15.92 13.78
C TRP A 584 11.94 17.37 13.84
N VAL A 585 12.91 18.24 13.62
CA VAL A 585 12.75 19.70 13.65
C VAL A 585 13.26 20.28 12.35
N HIS A 586 12.46 21.14 11.73
CA HIS A 586 12.84 21.75 10.49
C HIS A 586 12.53 23.23 10.40
N ASN A 587 13.19 23.91 9.48
CA ASN A 587 12.89 25.27 9.10
C ASN A 587 11.60 25.30 8.28
N ALA A 588 10.51 25.81 8.85
CA ALA A 588 9.22 25.87 8.17
C ALA A 588 9.22 26.68 6.86
N SER A 589 10.26 27.47 6.61
CA SER A 589 10.46 28.17 5.36
C SER A 589 11.06 27.31 4.26
N TYR A 590 11.66 26.17 4.62
CA TYR A 590 12.28 25.26 3.68
C TYR A 590 11.24 24.28 3.13
N TYR A 591 10.55 24.73 2.09
CA TYR A 591 9.59 23.92 1.33
C TYR A 591 9.71 24.24 -0.16
N TRP A 592 9.26 23.31 -0.98
CA TRP A 592 9.51 23.32 -2.43
C TRP A 592 9.22 24.67 -3.11
N ARG A 593 8.19 25.36 -2.70
CA ARG A 593 7.75 26.59 -3.34
C ARG A 593 8.65 27.79 -3.04
N ASN A 594 9.18 27.87 -1.82
CA ASN A 594 10.16 28.88 -1.50
C ASN A 594 11.45 28.63 -2.27
N MET A 595 11.87 27.37 -2.33
CA MET A 595 13.09 26.97 -3.03
C MET A 595 12.91 27.02 -4.56
N ALA A 596 11.70 26.84 -5.06
CA ALA A 596 11.39 26.91 -6.47
C ALA A 596 11.63 28.30 -7.10
N ASN A 597 11.58 29.34 -6.31
CA ASN A 597 11.88 30.69 -6.82
C ASN A 597 13.34 30.83 -7.31
N ASP A 598 14.23 30.01 -6.78
CA ASP A 598 15.63 29.98 -7.17
C ASP A 598 15.89 29.03 -8.37
N LEU A 599 14.86 28.32 -8.83
CA LEU A 599 14.95 27.43 -9.98
C LEU A 599 14.42 28.14 -11.25
N PRO A 600 15.26 28.56 -12.18
CA PRO A 600 14.86 29.31 -13.38
C PRO A 600 13.78 28.59 -14.18
N CYS A 601 13.83 27.27 -14.22
CA CYS A 601 12.88 26.45 -14.96
C CYS A 601 11.47 26.44 -14.35
N LEU A 602 11.35 26.55 -13.04
CA LEU A 602 10.05 26.72 -12.39
C LEU A 602 9.49 28.12 -12.58
N GLN A 603 10.33 29.14 -12.54
CA GLN A 603 9.91 30.49 -12.89
C GLN A 603 9.42 30.56 -14.33
N GLU A 604 10.10 29.87 -15.24
CA GLU A 604 9.69 29.79 -16.64
C GLU A 604 8.35 29.06 -16.79
N LEU A 605 8.15 27.94 -16.09
CA LEU A 605 6.87 27.22 -16.05
C LEU A 605 5.74 28.09 -15.47
N ILE A 606 6.00 28.81 -14.39
CA ILE A 606 5.03 29.71 -13.77
C ILE A 606 4.66 30.87 -14.70
N ASN A 607 5.62 31.41 -15.45
CA ASN A 607 5.44 32.60 -16.24
C ASN A 607 4.97 32.35 -17.68
N SER A 608 5.38 31.26 -18.32
CA SER A 608 5.23 31.08 -19.76
C SER A 608 4.38 29.87 -20.18
N ASN A 609 4.03 29.00 -19.27
CA ASN A 609 3.32 27.77 -19.57
C ASN A 609 4.07 26.71 -20.42
N LYS A 610 5.34 26.91 -20.68
CA LYS A 610 6.20 25.94 -21.37
C LYS A 610 7.54 25.95 -20.70
N LEU A 611 8.11 24.79 -20.45
CA LEU A 611 9.52 24.68 -20.16
C LEU A 611 10.28 24.81 -21.47
N SER A 612 11.28 25.68 -21.49
CA SER A 612 12.20 25.73 -22.63
C SER A 612 13.03 24.45 -22.72
N GLU A 613 13.53 24.15 -23.90
CA GLU A 613 14.49 23.03 -24.10
C GLU A 613 15.66 23.06 -23.10
N PRO A 614 16.32 24.20 -22.83
CA PRO A 614 17.36 24.29 -21.81
C PRO A 614 16.89 23.91 -20.41
N CYS A 615 15.66 24.25 -20.05
CA CYS A 615 15.08 23.85 -18.75
C CYS A 615 14.79 22.37 -18.65
N ILE A 616 14.32 21.75 -19.73
CA ILE A 616 14.15 20.30 -19.82
C ILE A 616 15.50 19.60 -19.66
N VAL A 617 16.51 20.06 -20.41
CA VAL A 617 17.87 19.51 -20.34
C VAL A 617 18.51 19.75 -18.97
N ALA A 618 18.37 20.93 -18.41
CA ALA A 618 18.89 21.27 -17.07
C ALA A 618 18.25 20.39 -16.00
N LYS A 619 16.93 20.18 -16.05
CA LYS A 619 16.21 19.29 -15.18
C LYS A 619 16.77 17.87 -15.23
N ASN A 620 16.94 17.31 -16.42
CA ASN A 620 17.46 15.96 -16.59
C ASN A 620 18.91 15.82 -16.13
N ASN A 621 19.74 16.84 -16.36
CA ASN A 621 21.13 16.84 -15.91
C ASN A 621 21.24 16.98 -14.38
N TYR A 622 20.33 17.69 -13.76
CA TYR A 622 20.36 17.97 -12.32
C TYR A 622 19.80 16.80 -11.51
N TYR A 623 18.73 16.15 -12.00
CA TYR A 623 17.99 15.15 -11.24
C TYR A 623 18.22 13.71 -11.69
N ASN A 624 18.77 13.46 -12.88
CA ASN A 624 19.17 12.13 -13.32
C ASN A 624 20.58 12.15 -13.92
N PRO A 625 21.61 12.15 -13.09
CA PRO A 625 22.98 12.15 -13.58
C PRO A 625 23.38 10.87 -14.32
N LYS A 626 22.60 9.80 -14.21
CA LYS A 626 22.91 8.50 -14.80
C LYS A 626 22.46 8.37 -16.27
N ASN A 627 21.42 9.10 -16.67
CA ASN A 627 20.95 9.04 -18.06
C ASN A 627 20.44 10.39 -18.55
N LYS A 628 21.14 11.00 -19.49
CA LYS A 628 20.87 12.34 -19.98
C LYS A 628 19.72 12.43 -20.99
N ASN A 629 19.28 11.32 -21.56
CA ASN A 629 18.36 11.30 -22.69
C ASN A 629 17.08 10.51 -22.44
N GLU A 630 17.01 9.78 -21.35
CA GLU A 630 15.89 8.92 -21.01
C GLU A 630 15.57 8.97 -19.51
N ILE A 631 14.30 8.99 -19.18
CA ILE A 631 13.82 8.72 -17.83
C ILE A 631 13.19 7.32 -17.91
N ASN A 632 13.82 6.32 -17.28
CA ASN A 632 13.33 4.94 -17.25
C ASN A 632 13.05 4.30 -18.63
N GLY A 633 13.87 4.61 -19.62
CA GLY A 633 13.71 4.05 -20.96
C GLY A 633 12.62 4.72 -21.82
N ALA A 634 11.90 5.69 -21.29
CA ALA A 634 10.97 6.49 -22.08
C ALA A 634 11.64 7.77 -22.58
N PRO A 635 11.39 8.17 -23.83
CA PRO A 635 11.89 9.43 -24.35
C PRO A 635 11.44 10.60 -23.47
N ILE A 636 12.34 11.51 -23.18
CA ILE A 636 12.08 12.73 -22.40
C ILE A 636 10.83 13.48 -22.88
N SER A 637 10.55 13.44 -24.19
CA SER A 637 9.37 14.05 -24.80
C SER A 637 8.02 13.51 -24.31
N GLU A 638 7.96 12.27 -23.82
CA GLU A 638 6.73 11.68 -23.29
C GLU A 638 6.48 12.07 -21.83
N TYR A 639 7.53 12.23 -21.06
CA TYR A 639 7.44 12.65 -19.66
C TYR A 639 7.18 14.15 -19.47
N HIS A 640 7.49 14.94 -20.47
CA HIS A 640 7.58 16.40 -20.30
C HIS A 640 6.44 17.19 -20.91
N ASP A 641 5.38 16.52 -21.29
CA ASP A 641 4.15 17.23 -21.57
C ASP A 641 3.42 17.70 -20.28
N ILE A 642 4.21 17.93 -19.19
CA ILE A 642 3.77 18.82 -18.08
C ILE A 642 3.15 20.09 -18.63
N SER A 643 3.59 20.52 -19.82
CA SER A 643 2.98 21.60 -20.54
C SER A 643 1.53 21.34 -20.94
N LYS A 644 1.07 20.15 -21.13
CA LYS A 644 -0.30 19.86 -21.55
C LYS A 644 -1.23 19.57 -20.37
N GLU A 645 -0.73 19.01 -19.29
CA GLU A 645 -1.60 18.44 -18.28
C GLU A 645 -2.24 19.42 -17.30
N ASN A 646 -1.65 20.58 -16.98
CA ASN A 646 -2.26 21.49 -15.97
C ASN A 646 -1.85 22.95 -16.10
N HIS A 647 -1.76 23.45 -17.30
CA HIS A 647 -1.46 24.86 -17.53
C HIS A 647 -2.51 25.83 -17.01
N SER A 648 -3.79 25.42 -17.03
CA SER A 648 -4.86 26.22 -16.46
C SER A 648 -4.66 26.42 -14.97
N ASP A 649 -4.13 25.42 -14.27
CA ASP A 649 -3.95 25.49 -12.82
C ASP A 649 -2.74 26.34 -12.43
N PHE A 650 -1.67 26.34 -13.20
CA PHE A 650 -0.55 27.24 -12.99
C PHE A 650 -0.87 28.69 -13.39
N LYS A 651 -1.66 28.88 -14.45
CA LYS A 651 -2.10 30.22 -14.86
C LYS A 651 -3.18 30.79 -13.98
N ASN A 652 -4.10 29.96 -13.53
CA ASN A 652 -5.15 30.42 -12.65
C ASN A 652 -4.55 30.60 -11.26
N SER A 653 -4.23 31.83 -10.97
CA SER A 653 -4.06 32.50 -9.68
C SER A 653 -3.77 31.67 -8.40
N ARG A 654 -4.17 30.38 -8.34
CA ARG A 654 -3.96 29.54 -7.16
C ARG A 654 -2.50 29.37 -6.79
N TYR A 655 -1.61 29.31 -7.77
CA TYR A 655 -0.17 29.24 -7.53
C TYR A 655 0.47 30.61 -7.36
N LYS A 656 -0.03 31.60 -8.11
CA LYS A 656 0.46 32.97 -8.05
C LYS A 656 0.03 33.66 -6.77
N ASP A 657 -1.18 33.36 -6.29
CA ASP A 657 -1.82 34.03 -5.16
C ASP A 657 -1.68 33.29 -3.83
N SER A 658 -1.14 32.08 -3.80
CA SER A 658 -0.99 31.34 -2.55
C SER A 658 0.17 31.83 -1.68
N TYR A 659 1.02 32.72 -2.20
CA TYR A 659 1.91 33.55 -1.39
C TYR A 659 1.16 34.66 -0.63
N THR A 660 0.04 35.09 -1.15
CA THR A 660 -0.90 35.94 -0.44
C THR A 660 -1.92 35.04 0.29
N ASP A 661 -1.44 34.13 1.11
CA ASP A 661 -2.34 33.46 2.03
C ASP A 661 -3.04 34.57 2.85
N LYS A 662 -4.31 34.32 3.17
CA LYS A 662 -5.12 35.22 4.02
C LYS A 662 -4.47 35.57 5.36
N GLY A 663 -3.25 35.18 5.57
CA GLY A 663 -2.40 35.39 6.72
C GLY A 663 -1.14 36.22 6.50
N GLY A 664 -0.83 36.63 5.31
CA GLY A 664 0.32 37.49 4.99
C GLY A 664 1.39 36.81 4.15
N THR A 665 1.81 37.56 3.15
CA THR A 665 3.03 37.31 2.39
C THR A 665 4.21 37.19 3.34
N ARG A 666 4.94 36.07 3.28
CA ARG A 666 6.32 36.08 3.74
C ARG A 666 7.10 36.94 2.73
N PRO A 667 7.85 37.95 3.17
CA PRO A 667 8.75 38.65 2.26
C PRO A 667 9.67 37.64 1.57
N ILE A 668 9.99 37.92 0.30
CA ILE A 668 10.93 37.07 -0.47
C ILE A 668 12.28 36.94 0.24
N GLU A 669 12.65 37.92 1.01
CA GLU A 669 13.86 38.01 1.84
C GLU A 669 13.92 36.99 2.98
N GLU A 670 12.80 36.33 3.31
CA GLU A 670 12.71 35.29 4.35
C GLU A 670 12.69 33.86 3.79
N GLN A 671 12.78 33.72 2.50
CA GLN A 671 12.80 32.43 1.82
C GLN A 671 14.20 31.85 1.97
N GLY A 672 14.30 30.64 2.59
CA GLY A 672 15.58 29.99 2.85
C GLY A 672 16.39 30.66 3.99
N GLY A 673 15.75 31.38 4.91
CA GLY A 673 16.42 32.12 5.95
C GLY A 673 17.27 31.26 6.89
N PHE A 674 18.49 31.71 7.13
CA PHE A 674 19.39 31.12 8.12
C PHE A 674 18.86 31.36 9.54
N LEU A 675 18.66 30.27 10.29
CA LEU A 675 18.29 30.30 11.70
C LEU A 675 19.48 29.92 12.57
N ASN A 676 19.99 30.89 13.30
CA ASN A 676 21.15 30.71 14.15
C ASN A 676 20.76 30.12 15.50
N ASN A 677 21.07 28.84 15.71
CA ASN A 677 20.83 28.09 16.94
C ASN A 677 19.44 28.33 17.56
N PRO A 678 18.36 28.15 16.79
CA PRO A 678 17.03 28.34 17.36
C PRO A 678 16.74 27.35 18.47
N THR A 679 15.75 27.63 19.29
CA THR A 679 15.33 26.76 20.38
C THR A 679 13.92 26.25 20.17
N PHE A 680 13.64 25.07 20.69
CA PHE A 680 12.28 24.54 20.82
C PHE A 680 12.02 24.07 22.25
N THR A 681 10.78 23.80 22.58
CA THR A 681 10.40 23.32 23.91
C THR A 681 9.81 21.92 23.79
N VAL A 682 10.31 21.00 24.59
CA VAL A 682 9.66 19.71 24.83
C VAL A 682 9.03 19.76 26.21
N ARG A 683 7.72 19.62 26.29
CA ARG A 683 6.96 19.79 27.53
C ARG A 683 6.72 18.47 28.24
N SER A 684 6.37 18.59 29.53
CA SER A 684 5.87 17.49 30.33
C SER A 684 6.84 16.31 30.45
N LEU A 685 8.15 16.58 30.54
CA LEU A 685 9.15 15.60 30.92
C LEU A 685 9.24 15.50 32.45
N LYS A 686 10.16 14.67 32.98
CA LYS A 686 10.38 14.53 34.43
C LYS A 686 10.72 15.89 35.06
N LYS A 687 9.86 16.36 35.96
CA LYS A 687 10.00 17.69 36.60
C LYS A 687 11.20 17.76 37.47
N SER A 688 12.01 18.79 37.31
CA SER A 688 13.06 19.15 38.28
C SER A 688 12.46 19.85 39.53
N SER A 689 13.07 19.71 40.69
CA SER A 689 12.62 20.36 41.90
C SER A 689 13.81 20.75 42.81
N GLY A 690 13.94 22.04 43.10
CA GLY A 690 15.03 22.55 43.93
C GLY A 690 16.41 22.11 43.45
N SER A 691 17.17 21.41 44.33
CA SER A 691 18.49 20.85 43.99
C SER A 691 18.43 19.56 43.17
N LYS A 692 17.25 18.93 43.03
CA LYS A 692 17.06 17.68 42.27
C LYS A 692 16.75 18.00 40.85
N LYS A 693 17.75 17.96 39.98
CA LYS A 693 17.61 18.20 38.55
C LYS A 693 17.44 16.90 37.79
N ASN A 694 16.52 16.83 36.83
CA ASN A 694 16.42 15.73 35.89
C ASN A 694 17.18 16.10 34.62
N TRP A 695 18.21 15.37 34.31
CA TRP A 695 19.12 15.64 33.20
C TRP A 695 18.82 14.78 32.01
N TYR A 696 18.92 15.38 30.81
CA TYR A 696 18.74 14.74 29.56
C TYR A 696 19.91 15.00 28.63
N LYS A 697 20.28 13.99 27.82
CA LYS A 697 21.20 14.08 26.71
C LYS A 697 20.38 14.30 25.43
N ILE A 698 20.74 15.27 24.62
CA ILE A 698 20.14 15.57 23.34
C ILE A 698 21.19 15.35 22.25
N GLU A 699 20.85 14.55 21.25
CA GLU A 699 21.67 14.27 20.09
C GLU A 699 20.90 14.63 18.86
N PHE A 700 21.52 15.39 17.95
CA PHE A 700 20.97 15.74 16.64
C PHE A 700 21.63 14.90 15.56
N PHE A 701 20.89 14.63 14.50
CA PHE A 701 21.31 13.80 13.38
C PHE A 701 21.03 14.53 12.08
N TYR A 702 22.00 14.49 11.16
CA TYR A 702 21.79 14.96 9.79
C TYR A 702 20.77 14.06 9.08
N THR A 703 19.78 14.64 8.47
CA THR A 703 18.69 13.93 7.77
C THR A 703 18.96 13.82 6.27
N HIS A 704 19.77 14.71 5.74
CA HIS A 704 20.15 14.75 4.34
C HIS A 704 21.44 13.97 4.06
N GLY A 705 21.55 13.43 2.85
CA GLY A 705 22.70 12.62 2.43
C GLY A 705 22.54 11.13 2.71
N SER A 706 23.54 10.35 2.37
CA SER A 706 23.50 8.88 2.41
C SER A 706 23.77 8.25 3.79
N ASN A 707 24.03 9.05 4.81
CA ASN A 707 24.38 8.55 6.14
C ASN A 707 23.78 9.41 7.24
N LEU A 708 23.03 8.77 8.11
CA LEU A 708 22.52 9.38 9.33
C LEU A 708 23.66 9.56 10.35
N ASN A 709 24.31 10.70 10.31
CA ASN A 709 25.42 10.99 11.22
C ASN A 709 24.98 11.90 12.37
N VAL A 710 25.53 11.64 13.57
CA VAL A 710 25.35 12.52 14.72
C VAL A 710 26.11 13.83 14.48
N VAL A 711 25.46 14.94 14.80
CA VAL A 711 26.11 16.26 14.86
C VAL A 711 26.89 16.33 16.15
N ASN A 712 28.09 15.73 16.19
CA ASN A 712 28.87 15.50 17.40
C ASN A 712 29.15 16.77 18.21
N GLU A 713 29.47 17.86 17.52
CA GLU A 713 29.75 19.16 18.13
C GLU A 713 28.53 19.82 18.79
N PHE A 714 27.34 19.26 18.54
CA PHE A 714 26.08 19.83 19.03
C PHE A 714 25.34 18.95 20.04
N THR A 715 26.00 17.94 20.58
CA THR A 715 25.43 17.14 21.68
C THR A 715 25.26 18.02 22.93
N GLN A 716 24.05 18.07 23.48
CA GLN A 716 23.72 18.88 24.64
C GLN A 716 23.38 17.98 25.84
N ILE A 717 23.74 18.49 27.03
CA ILE A 717 23.29 17.91 28.27
C ILE A 717 22.67 19.02 29.11
N ILE A 718 21.35 19.00 29.20
CA ILE A 718 20.55 20.01 29.89
C ILE A 718 19.56 19.37 30.85
N HIS A 719 19.02 20.13 31.76
CA HIS A 719 17.99 19.63 32.69
C HIS A 719 16.64 20.32 32.42
N THR A 720 15.59 19.64 32.82
CA THR A 720 14.22 20.20 32.75
C THR A 720 14.07 21.35 33.77
N GLU A 721 13.16 22.25 33.44
CA GLU A 721 12.66 23.28 34.36
C GLU A 721 11.71 22.68 35.42
N LEU A 722 11.15 23.53 36.29
CA LEU A 722 10.26 23.11 37.39
C LEU A 722 8.94 22.55 36.90
N ASP A 723 8.46 22.98 35.74
CA ASP A 723 7.25 22.50 35.08
C ASP A 723 7.47 21.21 34.28
N GLY A 724 8.72 20.82 34.06
CA GLY A 724 9.09 19.67 33.25
C GLY A 724 9.47 20.03 31.82
N ASP A 725 9.56 21.31 31.48
CA ASP A 725 9.97 21.77 30.16
C ASP A 725 11.47 21.63 29.94
N LEU A 726 11.85 21.18 28.78
CA LEU A 726 13.22 21.08 28.29
C LEU A 726 13.36 21.98 27.06
N LYS A 727 14.41 22.80 27.02
CA LYS A 727 14.62 23.80 25.96
C LYS A 727 15.97 23.57 25.24
N PRO A 728 16.02 22.59 24.31
CA PRO A 728 17.21 22.37 23.50
C PRO A 728 17.44 23.50 22.51
N HIS A 729 18.70 23.77 22.21
CA HIS A 729 19.08 24.55 21.04
C HIS A 729 19.21 23.61 19.83
N VAL A 730 18.73 24.03 18.67
CA VAL A 730 18.93 23.32 17.41
C VAL A 730 20.26 23.78 16.79
N PRO A 731 21.00 22.90 16.08
CA PRO A 731 22.07 23.38 15.21
C PRO A 731 21.56 24.41 14.19
N ASN A 732 22.45 25.16 13.61
CA ASN A 732 22.07 26.17 12.62
C ASN A 732 21.25 25.55 11.49
N LEU A 733 20.05 26.07 11.26
CA LEU A 733 19.21 25.70 10.13
C LEU A 733 19.50 26.61 8.94
N ASN A 734 19.88 26.03 7.82
CA ASN A 734 20.21 26.73 6.57
C ASN A 734 19.88 25.85 5.36
N ASP A 735 20.13 26.33 4.16
CA ASP A 735 19.78 25.60 2.94
C ASP A 735 20.53 24.26 2.78
N ALA A 736 21.70 24.11 3.37
CA ALA A 736 22.45 22.85 3.34
C ALA A 736 21.96 21.87 4.42
N ASN A 737 21.42 22.36 5.52
CA ASN A 737 20.88 21.59 6.63
C ASN A 737 19.59 22.27 7.11
N PRO A 738 18.49 22.12 6.39
CA PRO A 738 17.23 22.79 6.72
C PRO A 738 16.49 22.15 7.90
N ASP A 739 16.91 20.97 8.30
CA ASP A 739 16.28 20.19 9.36
C ASP A 739 17.26 19.20 10.02
N TYR A 740 16.83 18.66 11.16
CA TYR A 740 17.54 17.65 11.90
C TYR A 740 16.55 16.66 12.56
N ALA A 741 16.87 15.40 12.56
CA ALA A 741 16.29 14.46 13.53
C ALA A 741 17.00 14.59 14.86
N TYR A 742 16.32 14.24 15.97
CA TYR A 742 16.94 14.29 17.29
C TYR A 742 16.46 13.17 18.20
N LYS A 743 17.31 12.83 19.16
CA LYS A 743 17.02 11.90 20.25
C LYS A 743 17.30 12.56 21.57
N ILE A 744 16.32 12.53 22.47
CA ILE A 744 16.44 13.01 23.85
C ILE A 744 16.40 11.80 24.76
N THR A 745 17.40 11.63 25.63
CA THR A 745 17.51 10.49 26.52
C THR A 745 17.71 10.96 27.96
N TYR A 746 16.91 10.45 28.88
CA TYR A 746 17.07 10.71 30.29
C TYR A 746 18.35 10.06 30.84
N ILE A 747 19.18 10.81 31.52
CA ILE A 747 20.48 10.34 32.05
C ILE A 747 20.54 10.38 33.56
N GLY A 748 19.45 10.68 34.26
CA GLY A 748 19.36 10.61 35.71
C GLY A 748 19.37 11.96 36.41
N ARG A 749 19.48 11.91 37.74
CA ARG A 749 19.39 13.10 38.61
C ARG A 749 20.75 13.70 39.00
N HIS A 750 21.85 13.09 38.65
CA HIS A 750 23.17 13.51 39.06
C HIS A 750 23.98 14.10 37.90
N LYS A 751 24.50 15.33 38.12
CA LYS A 751 25.36 16.02 37.15
C LYS A 751 26.64 15.23 36.81
N LYS A 752 27.14 14.39 37.71
CA LYS A 752 28.30 13.52 37.46
C LYS A 752 28.09 12.54 36.30
N ASN A 753 26.84 12.06 36.05
CA ASN A 753 26.55 11.22 34.93
C ASN A 753 26.65 12.02 33.63
N ALA A 754 26.38 13.33 33.70
CA ALA A 754 26.51 14.26 32.57
C ALA A 754 27.98 14.55 32.22
N GLU A 755 28.87 14.59 33.19
CA GLU A 755 30.31 14.86 33.00
C GLU A 755 31.04 13.63 32.43
N ILE A 756 30.62 12.41 32.80
CA ILE A 756 31.19 11.15 32.28
C ILE A 756 30.87 10.96 30.78
N LEU A 757 29.72 11.45 30.34
CA LEU A 757 29.29 11.37 28.93
C LEU A 757 29.93 12.43 28.01
N LYS A 758 30.49 13.49 28.59
CA LYS A 758 31.26 14.50 27.82
C LYS A 758 32.70 14.04 27.50
N VAL A 759 33.16 12.99 28.13
CA VAL A 759 34.56 12.49 28.04
C VAL A 759 34.65 11.23 27.13
N LYS A 760 33.55 10.67 26.74
CA LYS A 760 33.49 9.56 25.77
C LYS A 760 33.03 10.06 24.42
#